data_849d5325725ddec324ed4cda7ed42c32
#
_entry.id   849d5325725ddec324ed4cda7ed42c32
#
_cell.length_a   1.000
_cell.length_b   1.000
_cell.length_c   1.000
_cell.angle_alpha   90.00
_cell.angle_beta   90.00
_cell.angle_gamma   90.00
#
_symmetry.space_group_name_H-M   'P 1'
#
loop_
_entity.id
_entity.type
_entity.pdbx_description
1 polymer ?
#
loop_
_entity_poly.entity_id
_entity_poly.type
_entity_poly.pdbx_seq_one_letter_code
_entity_poly.pdbx_strand_id
1 'polypeptide(L)'
;MENTSSKPKKQGGLFSKFAFAMGNMGHAAFYAALSNYFIIFVTSGLFVGLPKNIANKLIVLITTLIVIIRVAEIMIDPVLGNIVDNTRTKWGKFKPWILSGTIVSSVLLVVLFTGIFGLAEKNWILFAILFVILFVILDVFYSFSDVSYWGMVPALSEDSDERGVYTALGNFTGSIGWNGLTIIVVPIVTWFTFAATGKHTEGPQGWVAFSVIIAALTIICMTITAFGTQEKDNVIRRASQNEKTTLRGVFTAIVKNDQILWASLAYFLYSLANVVTNGVLFYYFKFILDRSAEYAIVGVVATIVGFCTSPLYPILNKFIPRKVLFCLGQACMIVSYLIFIFFGSNMTLLVIGLALYNFTFAQLVTVLTLTDAIEYGQLKNGERNEAVTLSIRPMIDKLTGAFSNGLVSFIAITCGMTGAATAADMTAGNVHTFKSFAFYIPLVLAILALFVFVSKVKLTEKKHAEIVEELQRKLSEGQNDSDKTEEYAKNTGMTNLVAPVSGKIMDVEEMPKVLSEFNGRGFAIRPQEGKIYAPFDGVVRFTFTTRHVIGLVSENGLEMIIHIGIGTVNMRGQGFISHYVDGQKVKAGELLMDFDRDLIVQNGYDDIVVCFFTQPGRIKEIPSVSSGEIVHGEKIADVEVNK
;
A
#
# COMPACT_ATOMS: atom_id res chain seq x y z
N MET A 1 7.61 32.35 -37.11
CA MET A 1 7.36 30.95 -37.49
C MET A 1 8.52 30.12 -36.94
N GLU A 2 8.45 29.69 -35.73
CA GLU A 2 9.36 28.70 -35.17
C GLU A 2 8.53 27.55 -34.65
N ASN A 3 8.70 26.43 -35.33
CA ASN A 3 8.08 25.14 -35.01
C ASN A 3 8.68 24.59 -33.74
N THR A 4 8.11 24.88 -32.59
CA THR A 4 8.43 24.17 -31.33
C THR A 4 7.62 22.88 -31.30
N SER A 5 8.12 21.85 -32.00
CA SER A 5 7.71 20.48 -31.76
C SER A 5 8.04 20.17 -30.29
N SER A 6 7.02 20.04 -29.47
CA SER A 6 7.16 19.54 -28.09
C SER A 6 7.78 18.14 -28.17
N LYS A 7 9.06 18.03 -27.79
CA LYS A 7 9.72 16.72 -27.62
C LYS A 7 8.89 15.91 -26.63
N PRO A 8 8.65 14.60 -26.89
CA PRO A 8 7.96 13.75 -25.95
C PRO A 8 8.66 13.82 -24.58
N LYS A 9 7.88 14.05 -23.51
CA LYS A 9 8.39 14.08 -22.13
C LYS A 9 9.21 12.81 -21.92
N LYS A 10 10.49 12.94 -21.62
CA LYS A 10 11.38 11.79 -21.36
C LYS A 10 10.79 11.00 -20.20
N GLN A 11 10.24 9.82 -20.46
CA GLN A 11 9.93 8.80 -19.45
C GLN A 11 11.19 8.57 -18.62
N GLY A 12 11.04 8.34 -17.32
CA GLY A 12 12.16 7.98 -16.46
C GLY A 12 12.90 6.78 -17.05
N GLY A 13 14.21 6.91 -17.25
CA GLY A 13 15.00 5.87 -17.92
C GLY A 13 14.87 4.52 -17.20
N LEU A 14 15.04 3.41 -17.91
CA LEU A 14 15.01 2.05 -17.34
C LEU A 14 15.96 1.93 -16.13
N PHE A 15 17.08 2.64 -16.17
CA PHE A 15 18.04 2.68 -15.06
C PHE A 15 17.44 3.31 -13.78
N SER A 16 16.64 4.37 -13.90
CA SER A 16 15.99 4.99 -12.74
C SER A 16 14.98 4.05 -12.09
N LYS A 17 14.22 3.30 -12.90
CA LYS A 17 13.27 2.28 -12.41
C LYS A 17 13.98 1.14 -11.71
N PHE A 18 15.08 0.65 -12.29
CA PHE A 18 15.93 -0.37 -11.67
C PHE A 18 16.57 0.13 -10.37
N ALA A 19 17.13 1.34 -10.36
CA ALA A 19 17.75 1.93 -9.19
C ALA A 19 16.76 2.10 -8.03
N PHE A 20 15.53 2.55 -8.31
CA PHE A 20 14.47 2.62 -7.32
C PHE A 20 14.09 1.23 -6.80
N ALA A 21 13.90 0.26 -7.68
CA ALA A 21 13.55 -1.10 -7.31
C ALA A 21 14.61 -1.75 -6.39
N MET A 22 15.90 -1.55 -6.71
CA MET A 22 17.01 -2.04 -5.86
C MET A 22 16.95 -1.49 -4.44
N GLY A 23 16.50 -0.24 -4.26
CA GLY A 23 16.35 0.34 -2.92
C GLY A 23 15.42 -0.46 -2.04
N ASN A 24 14.24 -0.86 -2.54
CA ASN A 24 13.32 -1.63 -1.72
C ASN A 24 13.82 -3.06 -1.42
N MET A 25 14.66 -3.63 -2.27
CA MET A 25 15.30 -4.92 -1.96
C MET A 25 16.15 -4.82 -0.69
N GLY A 26 17.03 -3.82 -0.60
CA GLY A 26 17.86 -3.60 0.59
C GLY A 26 17.02 -3.18 1.81
N HIS A 27 16.05 -2.30 1.60
CA HIS A 27 15.17 -1.80 2.66
C HIS A 27 14.32 -2.91 3.28
N ALA A 28 13.70 -3.76 2.47
CA ALA A 28 12.90 -4.89 2.94
C ALA A 28 13.77 -5.97 3.62
N ALA A 29 15.00 -6.21 3.14
CA ALA A 29 15.93 -7.09 3.82
C ALA A 29 16.34 -6.55 5.20
N PHE A 30 16.61 -5.26 5.32
CA PHE A 30 16.88 -4.62 6.61
C PHE A 30 15.70 -4.75 7.57
N TYR A 31 14.49 -4.45 7.08
CA TYR A 31 13.28 -4.53 7.91
C TYR A 31 12.99 -5.96 8.37
N ALA A 32 13.21 -6.96 7.51
CA ALA A 32 13.10 -8.37 7.89
C ALA A 32 14.15 -8.76 8.95
N ALA A 33 15.39 -8.27 8.79
CA ALA A 33 16.45 -8.51 9.78
C ALA A 33 16.08 -7.91 11.14
N LEU A 34 15.57 -6.68 11.17
CA LEU A 34 15.18 -5.99 12.40
C LEU A 34 13.89 -6.57 13.02
N SER A 35 12.91 -6.92 12.22
CA SER A 35 11.58 -7.34 12.71
C SER A 35 11.52 -8.82 13.09
N ASN A 36 12.18 -9.70 12.34
CA ASN A 36 12.10 -11.15 12.56
C ASN A 36 13.38 -11.69 13.22
N TYR A 37 14.53 -11.43 12.59
CA TYR A 37 15.77 -12.12 12.96
C TYR A 37 16.45 -11.50 14.17
N PHE A 38 16.24 -10.22 14.44
CA PHE A 38 16.72 -9.59 15.65
C PHE A 38 16.06 -10.20 16.91
N ILE A 39 14.77 -10.48 16.86
CA ILE A 39 14.06 -11.16 17.96
C ILE A 39 14.61 -12.59 18.18
N ILE A 40 14.89 -13.31 17.10
CA ILE A 40 15.50 -14.64 17.18
C ILE A 40 16.88 -14.56 17.82
N PHE A 41 17.71 -13.60 17.42
CA PHE A 41 19.01 -13.35 18.02
C PHE A 41 18.91 -12.98 19.51
N VAL A 42 18.01 -12.07 19.88
CA VAL A 42 17.79 -11.67 21.28
C VAL A 42 17.38 -12.86 22.14
N THR A 43 16.50 -13.73 21.66
CA THR A 43 15.96 -14.85 22.44
C THR A 43 16.91 -16.05 22.51
N SER A 44 17.69 -16.32 21.44
CA SER A 44 18.46 -17.56 21.32
C SER A 44 19.98 -17.37 21.11
N GLY A 45 20.48 -16.14 20.95
CA GLY A 45 21.89 -15.87 20.68
C GLY A 45 22.54 -14.86 21.62
N LEU A 46 21.86 -13.76 21.94
CA LEU A 46 22.45 -12.61 22.62
C LEU A 46 22.80 -12.87 24.10
N PHE A 47 22.03 -13.68 24.80
CA PHE A 47 22.14 -13.85 26.24
C PHE A 47 22.55 -15.28 26.66
N VAL A 48 23.21 -16.02 25.77
CA VAL A 48 23.63 -17.42 26.00
C VAL A 48 24.58 -17.53 27.21
N GLY A 49 25.42 -16.52 27.46
CA GLY A 49 26.36 -16.48 28.59
C GLY A 49 25.75 -16.05 29.95
N LEU A 50 24.48 -15.63 29.99
CA LEU A 50 23.86 -15.10 31.18
C LEU A 50 23.00 -16.15 31.92
N PRO A 51 22.84 -16.03 33.27
CA PRO A 51 21.86 -16.82 34.02
C PRO A 51 20.45 -16.66 33.44
N LYS A 52 19.71 -17.77 33.31
CA LYS A 52 18.40 -17.84 32.64
C LYS A 52 17.37 -16.81 33.16
N ASN A 53 17.39 -16.53 34.47
CA ASN A 53 16.52 -15.53 35.09
C ASN A 53 16.82 -14.10 34.65
N ILE A 54 18.09 -13.73 34.45
CA ILE A 54 18.52 -12.42 33.97
C ILE A 54 18.25 -12.33 32.45
N ALA A 55 18.62 -13.36 31.70
CA ALA A 55 18.37 -13.45 30.27
C ALA A 55 16.88 -13.25 29.94
N ASN A 56 15.98 -13.97 30.61
CA ASN A 56 14.55 -13.82 30.41
C ASN A 56 14.02 -12.42 30.76
N LYS A 57 14.54 -11.79 31.84
CA LYS A 57 14.18 -10.40 32.19
C LYS A 57 14.58 -9.41 31.08
N LEU A 58 15.79 -9.56 30.52
CA LEU A 58 16.27 -8.72 29.42
C LEU A 58 15.48 -8.96 28.15
N ILE A 59 15.16 -10.21 27.82
CA ILE A 59 14.32 -10.54 26.66
C ILE A 59 12.95 -9.86 26.79
N VAL A 60 12.28 -9.99 27.94
CA VAL A 60 10.98 -9.33 28.20
C VAL A 60 11.10 -7.81 28.07
N LEU A 61 12.13 -7.20 28.67
CA LEU A 61 12.35 -5.76 28.59
C LEU A 61 12.53 -5.29 27.14
N ILE A 62 13.43 -5.94 26.41
CA ILE A 62 13.73 -5.59 25.01
C ILE A 62 12.50 -5.74 24.13
N THR A 63 11.79 -6.86 24.23
CA THR A 63 10.62 -7.13 23.39
C THR A 63 9.45 -6.21 23.72
N THR A 64 9.22 -5.92 25.00
CA THR A 64 8.21 -4.92 25.40
C THR A 64 8.56 -3.54 24.86
N LEU A 65 9.83 -3.15 24.93
CA LEU A 65 10.31 -1.89 24.40
C LEU A 65 10.10 -1.81 22.90
N ILE A 66 10.45 -2.87 22.14
CA ILE A 66 10.24 -2.93 20.69
C ILE A 66 8.76 -2.72 20.36
N VAL A 67 7.84 -3.39 21.09
CA VAL A 67 6.40 -3.20 20.89
C VAL A 67 5.99 -1.75 21.13
N ILE A 68 6.45 -1.13 22.23
CA ILE A 68 6.12 0.27 22.56
C ILE A 68 6.66 1.22 21.48
N ILE A 69 7.90 1.04 21.05
CA ILE A 69 8.53 1.91 20.03
C ILE A 69 7.80 1.77 18.70
N ARG A 70 7.47 0.55 18.27
CA ARG A 70 6.72 0.31 17.03
C ARG A 70 5.31 0.92 17.04
N VAL A 71 4.65 0.92 18.17
CA VAL A 71 3.36 1.62 18.32
C VAL A 71 3.56 3.14 18.30
N ALA A 72 4.61 3.64 18.96
CA ALA A 72 4.96 5.05 18.95
C ALA A 72 5.38 5.54 17.55
N GLU A 73 6.03 4.72 16.74
CA GLU A 73 6.41 5.00 15.34
C GLU A 73 5.21 5.47 14.52
N ILE A 74 4.05 4.82 14.69
CA ILE A 74 2.81 5.21 13.99
C ILE A 74 2.41 6.67 14.28
N MET A 75 2.72 7.15 15.49
CA MET A 75 2.44 8.53 15.89
C MET A 75 3.54 9.51 15.44
N ILE A 76 4.76 9.03 15.33
CA ILE A 76 5.94 9.84 15.00
C ILE A 76 6.08 10.03 13.47
N ASP A 77 5.72 9.05 12.66
CA ASP A 77 5.87 9.08 11.20
C ASP A 77 5.30 10.35 10.53
N PRO A 78 4.11 10.87 10.88
CA PRO A 78 3.61 12.12 10.31
C PRO A 78 4.50 13.34 10.65
N VAL A 79 5.15 13.33 11.83
CA VAL A 79 6.09 14.39 12.24
C VAL A 79 7.37 14.30 11.41
N LEU A 80 7.91 13.08 11.24
CA LEU A 80 9.08 12.83 10.40
C LEU A 80 8.79 13.19 8.93
N GLY A 81 7.63 12.84 8.42
CA GLY A 81 7.16 13.23 7.10
C GLY A 81 7.16 14.76 6.91
N ASN A 82 6.67 15.50 7.90
CA ASN A 82 6.69 16.95 7.87
C ASN A 82 8.13 17.52 7.87
N ILE A 83 9.06 16.93 8.60
CA ILE A 83 10.48 17.32 8.59
C ILE A 83 11.08 17.07 7.20
N VAL A 84 10.86 15.90 6.64
CA VAL A 84 11.29 15.55 5.27
C VAL A 84 10.69 16.54 4.27
N ASP A 85 9.41 16.85 4.41
CA ASP A 85 8.69 17.76 3.50
C ASP A 85 9.23 19.19 3.52
N ASN A 86 9.73 19.67 4.62
CA ASN A 86 10.34 20.99 4.76
C ASN A 86 11.85 21.02 4.40
N THR A 87 12.45 19.86 4.11
CA THR A 87 13.87 19.77 3.77
C THR A 87 14.12 20.28 2.36
N ARG A 88 15.10 21.19 2.21
CA ARG A 88 15.56 21.73 0.91
C ARG A 88 17.07 21.63 0.82
N THR A 89 17.56 20.69 0.04
CA THR A 89 19.00 20.53 -0.20
C THR A 89 19.35 20.49 -1.68
N LYS A 90 20.62 20.66 -2.00
CA LYS A 90 21.13 20.53 -3.39
C LYS A 90 20.94 19.13 -3.98
N TRP A 91 20.77 18.11 -3.12
CA TRP A 91 20.56 16.70 -3.54
C TRP A 91 19.08 16.35 -3.69
N GLY A 92 18.20 17.26 -3.39
CA GLY A 92 16.75 17.05 -3.35
C GLY A 92 16.21 17.05 -1.91
N LYS A 93 14.98 16.62 -1.76
CA LYS A 93 14.22 16.61 -0.51
C LYS A 93 14.38 15.28 0.23
N PHE A 94 14.31 14.16 -0.48
CA PHE A 94 14.26 12.81 0.07
C PHE A 94 15.63 12.16 0.22
N LYS A 95 16.53 12.34 -0.75
CA LYS A 95 17.83 11.67 -0.80
C LYS A 95 18.70 11.85 0.44
N PRO A 96 18.80 13.03 1.07
CA PRO A 96 19.57 13.19 2.30
C PRO A 96 19.06 12.29 3.42
N TRP A 97 17.75 12.15 3.56
CA TRP A 97 17.12 11.33 4.59
C TRP A 97 17.20 9.83 4.28
N ILE A 98 17.10 9.45 3.01
CA ILE A 98 17.34 8.07 2.57
C ILE A 98 18.77 7.65 2.96
N LEU A 99 19.79 8.45 2.63
CA LEU A 99 21.17 8.09 2.91
C LEU A 99 21.51 8.15 4.40
N SER A 100 21.22 9.26 5.08
CA SER A 100 21.52 9.41 6.51
C SER A 100 20.75 8.40 7.35
N GLY A 101 19.45 8.22 7.05
CA GLY A 101 18.61 7.24 7.71
C GLY A 101 19.14 5.82 7.56
N THR A 102 19.47 5.43 6.34
CA THR A 102 20.03 4.10 6.06
C THR A 102 21.39 3.87 6.73
N ILE A 103 22.32 4.81 6.62
CA ILE A 103 23.67 4.64 7.19
C ILE A 103 23.60 4.52 8.70
N VAL A 104 22.90 5.45 9.37
CA VAL A 104 22.82 5.45 10.84
C VAL A 104 22.10 4.20 11.34
N SER A 105 20.94 3.86 10.76
CA SER A 105 20.20 2.66 11.18
C SER A 105 20.98 1.37 10.94
N SER A 106 21.71 1.27 9.81
CA SER A 106 22.55 0.09 9.48
C SER A 106 23.73 -0.08 10.44
N VAL A 107 24.42 1.00 10.77
CA VAL A 107 25.52 0.95 11.76
C VAL A 107 24.99 0.55 13.14
N LEU A 108 23.88 1.12 13.56
CA LEU A 108 23.28 0.80 14.86
C LEU A 108 22.74 -0.64 14.88
N LEU A 109 22.21 -1.16 13.77
CA LEU A 109 21.81 -2.58 13.68
C LEU A 109 23.01 -3.49 13.97
N VAL A 110 24.17 -3.24 13.36
CA VAL A 110 25.38 -4.02 13.62
C VAL A 110 25.80 -3.90 15.08
N VAL A 111 25.80 -2.70 15.67
CA VAL A 111 26.15 -2.51 17.09
C VAL A 111 25.22 -3.32 17.99
N LEU A 112 23.93 -3.35 17.72
CA LEU A 112 22.97 -4.13 18.50
C LEU A 112 23.20 -5.64 18.37
N PHE A 113 23.55 -6.13 17.16
CA PHE A 113 23.90 -7.55 16.96
C PHE A 113 25.27 -7.94 17.57
N THR A 114 26.13 -7.00 17.96
CA THR A 114 27.32 -7.30 18.80
C THR A 114 27.00 -7.40 20.29
N GLY A 115 25.74 -7.23 20.69
CA GLY A 115 25.38 -7.11 22.11
C GLY A 115 25.99 -5.87 22.76
N ILE A 116 26.12 -4.78 21.99
CA ILE A 116 26.83 -3.56 22.37
C ILE A 116 28.26 -3.92 22.84
N PHE A 117 28.99 -4.63 21.96
CA PHE A 117 30.36 -5.11 22.19
C PHE A 117 30.50 -6.01 23.44
N GLY A 118 29.52 -6.89 23.68
CA GLY A 118 29.50 -7.83 24.80
C GLY A 118 29.19 -7.17 26.15
N LEU A 119 28.62 -5.97 26.15
CA LEU A 119 28.26 -5.24 27.38
C LEU A 119 27.21 -5.98 28.19
N ALA A 120 26.32 -6.76 27.54
CA ALA A 120 25.27 -7.53 28.21
C ALA A 120 25.83 -8.48 29.31
N GLU A 121 26.97 -9.12 29.05
CA GLU A 121 27.64 -10.02 29.98
C GLU A 121 28.39 -9.28 31.10
N LYS A 122 28.94 -8.09 30.81
CA LYS A 122 29.73 -7.29 31.75
C LYS A 122 28.86 -6.47 32.70
N ASN A 123 27.84 -5.81 32.17
CA ASN A 123 26.92 -4.96 32.94
C ASN A 123 25.54 -4.91 32.24
N TRP A 124 24.67 -5.82 32.60
CA TRP A 124 23.34 -5.94 31.98
C TRP A 124 22.45 -4.71 32.18
N ILE A 125 22.63 -3.92 33.28
CA ILE A 125 21.84 -2.70 33.53
C ILE A 125 22.26 -1.62 32.56
N LEU A 126 23.58 -1.37 32.41
CA LEU A 126 24.09 -0.38 31.44
C LEU A 126 23.76 -0.80 30.03
N PHE A 127 23.86 -2.10 29.72
CA PHE A 127 23.39 -2.64 28.45
C PHE A 127 21.93 -2.29 28.18
N ALA A 128 21.02 -2.53 29.13
CA ALA A 128 19.60 -2.24 28.96
C ALA A 128 19.33 -0.75 28.66
N ILE A 129 20.01 0.16 29.38
CA ILE A 129 19.86 1.61 29.17
C ILE A 129 20.36 2.02 27.79
N LEU A 130 21.57 1.58 27.40
CA LEU A 130 22.14 1.90 26.11
C LEU A 130 21.34 1.25 24.96
N PHE A 131 20.84 0.04 25.18
CA PHE A 131 19.98 -0.63 24.21
C PHE A 131 18.74 0.21 23.86
N VAL A 132 18.03 0.72 24.87
CA VAL A 132 16.87 1.61 24.69
C VAL A 132 17.23 2.81 23.82
N ILE A 133 18.31 3.51 24.19
CA ILE A 133 18.73 4.73 23.48
C ILE A 133 19.11 4.42 22.02
N LEU A 134 19.94 3.40 21.80
CA LEU A 134 20.41 3.04 20.47
C LEU A 134 19.29 2.50 19.59
N PHE A 135 18.35 1.74 20.15
CA PHE A 135 17.21 1.21 19.42
C PHE A 135 16.23 2.31 19.00
N VAL A 136 15.95 3.29 19.87
CA VAL A 136 15.12 4.47 19.51
C VAL A 136 15.77 5.27 18.40
N ILE A 137 17.08 5.52 18.46
CA ILE A 137 17.80 6.24 17.42
C ILE A 137 17.74 5.44 16.10
N LEU A 138 17.99 4.13 16.15
CA LEU A 138 17.90 3.24 14.99
C LEU A 138 16.52 3.36 14.32
N ASP A 139 15.45 3.24 15.09
CA ASP A 139 14.08 3.21 14.61
C ASP A 139 13.67 4.56 13.99
N VAL A 140 14.00 5.68 14.63
CA VAL A 140 13.77 7.03 14.09
C VAL A 140 14.49 7.24 12.76
N PHE A 141 15.78 6.86 12.67
CA PHE A 141 16.54 7.02 11.42
C PHE A 141 16.08 6.05 10.34
N TYR A 142 15.65 4.84 10.71
CA TYR A 142 15.00 3.91 9.79
C TYR A 142 13.71 4.52 9.22
N SER A 143 12.83 5.08 10.08
CA SER A 143 11.60 5.74 9.66
C SER A 143 11.84 6.93 8.74
N PHE A 144 12.90 7.75 8.96
CA PHE A 144 13.29 8.79 8.01
C PHE A 144 13.61 8.20 6.62
N SER A 145 14.33 7.08 6.57
CA SER A 145 14.64 6.41 5.32
C SER A 145 13.38 5.85 4.64
N ASP A 146 12.50 5.19 5.40
CA ASP A 146 11.26 4.57 4.90
C ASP A 146 10.29 5.61 4.33
N VAL A 147 9.95 6.63 5.13
CA VAL A 147 9.07 7.74 4.72
C VAL A 147 9.62 8.46 3.48
N SER A 148 10.94 8.67 3.43
CA SER A 148 11.58 9.33 2.30
C SER A 148 11.61 8.46 1.05
N TYR A 149 11.86 7.17 1.17
CA TYR A 149 11.88 6.24 0.05
C TYR A 149 10.52 6.18 -0.66
N TRP A 150 9.44 5.92 0.10
CA TRP A 150 8.10 5.85 -0.47
C TRP A 150 7.55 7.23 -0.85
N GLY A 151 7.89 8.26 -0.09
CA GLY A 151 7.54 9.65 -0.39
C GLY A 151 8.21 10.20 -1.65
N MET A 152 9.29 9.56 -2.13
CA MET A 152 9.96 9.96 -3.36
C MET A 152 9.19 9.54 -4.63
N VAL A 153 8.33 8.52 -4.61
CA VAL A 153 7.62 7.99 -5.78
C VAL A 153 6.90 9.09 -6.58
N PRO A 154 6.09 9.98 -5.97
CA PRO A 154 5.45 11.08 -6.69
C PRO A 154 6.44 12.10 -7.27
N ALA A 155 7.68 12.17 -6.74
CA ALA A 155 8.71 13.07 -7.24
C ALA A 155 9.52 12.49 -8.40
N LEU A 156 9.41 11.19 -8.70
CA LEU A 156 10.11 10.55 -9.81
C LEU A 156 9.39 10.75 -11.15
N SER A 157 8.06 10.77 -11.15
CA SER A 157 7.26 10.96 -12.37
C SER A 157 5.97 11.71 -12.10
N GLU A 158 5.55 12.52 -13.08
CA GLU A 158 4.23 13.15 -13.12
C GLU A 158 3.15 12.18 -13.60
N ASP A 159 3.54 11.17 -14.37
CA ASP A 159 2.67 10.16 -14.94
C ASP A 159 2.28 9.12 -13.86
N SER A 160 0.97 8.92 -13.68
CA SER A 160 0.42 7.96 -12.72
C SER A 160 0.79 6.51 -13.05
N ASP A 161 0.82 6.15 -14.34
CA ASP A 161 1.16 4.79 -14.76
C ASP A 161 2.64 4.51 -14.54
N GLU A 162 3.50 5.50 -14.82
CA GLU A 162 4.91 5.37 -14.53
C GLU A 162 5.18 5.25 -13.03
N ARG A 163 4.45 5.99 -12.16
CA ARG A 163 4.49 5.81 -10.70
C ARG A 163 4.04 4.41 -10.29
N GLY A 164 3.00 3.88 -10.95
CA GLY A 164 2.56 2.50 -10.79
C GLY A 164 3.67 1.49 -11.09
N VAL A 165 4.43 1.69 -12.16
CA VAL A 165 5.58 0.83 -12.52
C VAL A 165 6.69 0.90 -11.46
N TYR A 166 7.05 2.11 -10.96
CA TYR A 166 8.02 2.25 -9.86
C TYR A 166 7.58 1.47 -8.62
N THR A 167 6.33 1.64 -8.21
CA THR A 167 5.76 0.97 -7.03
C THR A 167 5.72 -0.55 -7.21
N ALA A 168 5.30 -1.04 -8.37
CA ALA A 168 5.24 -2.47 -8.67
C ALA A 168 6.63 -3.13 -8.65
N LEU A 169 7.61 -2.51 -9.31
CA LEU A 169 8.99 -2.99 -9.31
C LEU A 169 9.61 -2.94 -7.90
N GLY A 170 9.34 -1.88 -7.14
CA GLY A 170 9.77 -1.78 -5.76
C GLY A 170 9.20 -2.90 -4.90
N ASN A 171 7.89 -3.16 -4.97
CA ASN A 171 7.26 -4.25 -4.22
C ASN A 171 7.80 -5.62 -4.62
N PHE A 172 8.05 -5.84 -5.91
CA PHE A 172 8.64 -7.08 -6.41
C PHE A 172 10.03 -7.34 -5.82
N THR A 173 10.94 -6.37 -5.91
CA THR A 173 12.29 -6.50 -5.36
C THR A 173 12.30 -6.53 -3.83
N GLY A 174 11.37 -5.83 -3.18
CA GLY A 174 11.16 -5.90 -1.74
C GLY A 174 10.78 -7.32 -1.29
N SER A 175 9.94 -8.01 -2.05
CA SER A 175 9.61 -9.42 -1.78
C SER A 175 10.85 -10.32 -1.90
N ILE A 176 11.75 -10.03 -2.86
CA ILE A 176 13.04 -10.75 -2.98
C ILE A 176 13.91 -10.48 -1.75
N GLY A 177 13.99 -9.21 -1.30
CA GLY A 177 14.76 -8.84 -0.11
C GLY A 177 14.24 -9.55 1.15
N TRP A 178 12.95 -9.52 1.38
CA TRP A 178 12.31 -10.15 2.54
C TRP A 178 12.45 -11.67 2.55
N ASN A 179 11.99 -12.35 1.51
CA ASN A 179 11.98 -13.80 1.43
C ASN A 179 13.37 -14.38 1.18
N GLY A 180 14.20 -13.68 0.38
CA GLY A 180 15.60 -14.06 0.16
C GLY A 180 16.39 -14.10 1.46
N LEU A 181 16.12 -13.16 2.38
CA LEU A 181 16.74 -13.18 3.70
C LEU A 181 16.40 -14.46 4.48
N THR A 182 15.16 -14.93 4.41
CA THR A 182 14.72 -16.17 5.04
C THR A 182 15.50 -17.39 4.53
N ILE A 183 15.89 -17.37 3.24
CA ILE A 183 16.67 -18.45 2.64
C ILE A 183 18.11 -18.47 3.16
N ILE A 184 18.75 -17.29 3.27
CA ILE A 184 20.18 -17.18 3.49
C ILE A 184 20.58 -17.02 4.98
N VAL A 185 19.66 -16.69 5.88
CA VAL A 185 19.98 -16.36 7.28
C VAL A 185 20.68 -17.51 8.01
N VAL A 186 20.09 -18.72 8.00
CA VAL A 186 20.67 -19.87 8.70
C VAL A 186 22.01 -20.29 8.08
N PRO A 187 22.12 -20.46 6.76
CA PRO A 187 23.40 -20.73 6.11
C PRO A 187 24.51 -19.72 6.46
N ILE A 188 24.22 -18.43 6.42
CA ILE A 188 25.18 -17.38 6.76
C ILE A 188 25.59 -17.48 8.23
N VAL A 189 24.62 -17.51 9.14
CA VAL A 189 24.90 -17.54 10.58
C VAL A 189 25.69 -18.80 10.95
N THR A 190 25.31 -19.97 10.42
CA THR A 190 26.00 -21.22 10.71
C THR A 190 27.41 -21.26 10.12
N TRP A 191 27.57 -20.79 8.87
CA TRP A 191 28.88 -20.80 8.19
C TRP A 191 29.91 -19.90 8.91
N PHE A 192 29.52 -18.67 9.26
CA PHE A 192 30.42 -17.74 9.96
C PHE A 192 30.69 -18.17 11.40
N THR A 193 29.73 -18.81 12.08
CA THR A 193 29.97 -19.42 13.40
C THR A 193 30.95 -20.57 13.31
N PHE A 194 30.79 -21.44 12.30
CA PHE A 194 31.72 -22.56 12.06
C PHE A 194 33.13 -22.04 11.76
N ALA A 195 33.26 -21.05 10.88
CA ALA A 195 34.55 -20.46 10.54
C ALA A 195 35.27 -19.85 11.76
N ALA A 196 34.53 -19.29 12.71
CA ALA A 196 35.08 -18.66 13.91
C ALA A 196 35.32 -19.64 15.07
N THR A 197 34.52 -20.70 15.22
CA THR A 197 34.51 -21.56 16.43
C THR A 197 34.68 -23.04 16.15
N GLY A 198 34.61 -23.50 14.89
CA GLY A 198 34.59 -24.90 14.50
C GLY A 198 33.29 -25.65 14.81
N LYS A 199 32.25 -24.95 15.27
CA LYS A 199 30.96 -25.55 15.64
C LYS A 199 29.87 -25.20 14.60
N HIS A 200 29.11 -26.18 14.16
CA HIS A 200 27.96 -26.00 13.27
C HIS A 200 26.71 -25.62 14.05
N THR A 201 26.68 -24.40 14.58
CA THR A 201 25.57 -23.84 15.40
C THR A 201 25.30 -22.38 14.98
N GLU A 202 24.14 -21.84 15.37
CA GLU A 202 23.83 -20.42 15.18
C GLU A 202 24.41 -19.58 16.34
N GLY A 203 25.72 -19.34 16.34
CA GLY A 203 26.42 -18.59 17.39
C GLY A 203 26.42 -17.07 17.18
N PRO A 204 26.81 -16.31 18.22
CA PRO A 204 26.84 -14.83 18.16
C PRO A 204 27.70 -14.29 16.99
N GLN A 205 28.83 -14.96 16.68
CA GLN A 205 29.74 -14.54 15.60
C GLN A 205 29.04 -14.56 14.24
N GLY A 206 28.23 -15.59 14.00
CA GLY A 206 27.43 -15.70 12.78
C GLY A 206 26.37 -14.59 12.68
N TRP A 207 25.72 -14.28 13.78
CA TRP A 207 24.73 -13.20 13.83
C TRP A 207 25.34 -11.82 13.58
N VAL A 208 26.55 -11.55 14.09
CA VAL A 208 27.28 -10.33 13.78
C VAL A 208 27.63 -10.26 12.29
N ALA A 209 28.17 -11.34 11.72
CA ALA A 209 28.47 -11.38 10.29
C ALA A 209 27.22 -11.18 9.42
N PHE A 210 26.11 -11.80 9.78
CA PHE A 210 24.82 -11.60 9.14
C PHE A 210 24.41 -10.13 9.17
N SER A 211 24.47 -9.47 10.33
CA SER A 211 24.09 -8.05 10.44
C SER A 211 24.98 -7.13 9.59
N VAL A 212 26.28 -7.41 9.51
CA VAL A 212 27.21 -6.65 8.65
C VAL A 212 26.87 -6.82 7.17
N ILE A 213 26.57 -8.05 6.73
CA ILE A 213 26.19 -8.32 5.34
C ILE A 213 24.89 -7.57 4.98
N ILE A 214 23.89 -7.61 5.86
CA ILE A 214 22.62 -6.91 5.61
C ILE A 214 22.79 -5.40 5.64
N ALA A 215 23.56 -4.87 6.59
CA ALA A 215 23.89 -3.45 6.63
C ALA A 215 24.56 -2.98 5.34
N ALA A 216 25.57 -3.73 4.88
CA ALA A 216 26.26 -3.43 3.62
C ALA A 216 25.32 -3.50 2.40
N LEU A 217 24.51 -4.56 2.29
CA LEU A 217 23.51 -4.72 1.23
C LEU A 217 22.55 -3.53 1.20
N THR A 218 22.01 -3.15 2.36
CA THR A 218 21.05 -2.05 2.47
C THR A 218 21.68 -0.71 2.08
N ILE A 219 22.89 -0.42 2.57
CA ILE A 219 23.62 0.81 2.22
C ILE A 219 23.90 0.86 0.72
N ILE A 220 24.36 -0.23 0.11
CA ILE A 220 24.62 -0.31 -1.33
C ILE A 220 23.33 -0.06 -2.12
N CYS A 221 22.26 -0.78 -1.82
CA CYS A 221 20.98 -0.67 -2.52
C CYS A 221 20.38 0.74 -2.41
N MET A 222 20.37 1.33 -1.22
CA MET A 222 19.86 2.68 -1.01
C MET A 222 20.74 3.76 -1.62
N THR A 223 22.06 3.54 -1.68
CA THR A 223 22.99 4.41 -2.40
C THR A 223 22.71 4.39 -3.91
N ILE A 224 22.50 3.20 -4.49
CA ILE A 224 22.08 3.05 -5.89
C ILE A 224 20.78 3.83 -6.14
N THR A 225 19.81 3.74 -5.25
CA THR A 225 18.54 4.50 -5.35
C THR A 225 18.79 6.01 -5.30
N ALA A 226 19.55 6.50 -4.32
CA ALA A 226 19.78 7.92 -4.14
C ALA A 226 20.50 8.57 -5.33
N PHE A 227 21.47 7.89 -5.94
CA PHE A 227 22.22 8.40 -7.08
C PHE A 227 21.63 8.02 -8.44
N GLY A 228 20.91 6.91 -8.52
CA GLY A 228 20.30 6.43 -9.77
C GLY A 228 18.93 7.04 -10.10
N THR A 229 18.31 7.76 -9.17
CA THR A 229 17.03 8.45 -9.37
C THR A 229 17.21 9.96 -9.44
N GLN A 230 16.25 10.67 -10.03
CA GLN A 230 16.21 12.15 -10.05
C GLN A 230 14.87 12.64 -9.56
N GLU A 231 14.88 13.41 -8.48
CA GLU A 231 13.70 14.10 -7.98
C GLU A 231 13.34 15.25 -8.92
N LYS A 232 12.09 15.27 -9.41
CA LYS A 232 11.54 16.37 -10.22
C LYS A 232 10.73 17.29 -9.31
N ASP A 233 10.91 18.59 -9.45
CA ASP A 233 10.10 19.58 -8.72
C ASP A 233 8.83 19.87 -9.53
N ASN A 234 7.70 19.31 -9.11
CA ASN A 234 6.44 19.33 -9.85
C ASN A 234 5.42 20.25 -9.19
N VAL A 235 4.66 21.00 -10.01
CA VAL A 235 3.56 21.88 -9.56
C VAL A 235 2.47 21.09 -8.86
N ILE A 236 2.17 19.88 -9.33
CA ILE A 236 1.18 18.93 -8.76
C ILE A 236 1.51 18.61 -7.30
N ARG A 237 2.79 18.46 -6.97
CA ARG A 237 3.26 18.18 -5.62
C ARG A 237 3.03 19.32 -4.64
N ARG A 238 3.04 20.57 -5.12
CA ARG A 238 2.76 21.76 -4.28
C ARG A 238 1.28 21.86 -3.92
N ALA A 239 0.39 21.36 -4.76
CA ALA A 239 -1.05 21.37 -4.54
C ALA A 239 -1.51 20.29 -3.55
N SER A 240 -0.89 19.08 -3.55
CA SER A 240 -1.26 17.97 -2.67
C SER A 240 -0.78 18.11 -1.21
N GLN A 241 0.04 19.11 -0.87
CA GLN A 241 0.57 19.33 0.48
C GLN A 241 -0.48 19.82 1.51
N ASN A 242 -1.71 20.11 1.11
CA ASN A 242 -2.71 20.71 1.99
C ASN A 242 -3.58 19.70 2.79
N GLU A 243 -3.52 18.41 2.51
CA GLU A 243 -4.27 17.40 3.28
C GLU A 243 -3.37 16.71 4.32
N LYS A 244 -3.31 17.28 5.52
CA LYS A 244 -2.62 16.65 6.65
C LYS A 244 -3.44 15.46 7.16
N THR A 245 -3.00 14.26 6.86
CA THR A 245 -3.55 13.05 7.47
C THR A 245 -3.20 13.04 8.95
N THR A 246 -4.20 13.19 9.83
CA THR A 246 -4.02 13.11 11.28
C THR A 246 -4.50 11.76 11.79
N LEU A 247 -3.87 11.21 12.83
CA LEU A 247 -4.33 9.97 13.46
C LEU A 247 -5.80 10.04 13.88
N ARG A 248 -6.23 11.19 14.40
CA ARG A 248 -7.64 11.43 14.74
C ARG A 248 -8.54 11.32 13.51
N GLY A 249 -8.10 11.83 12.36
CA GLY A 249 -8.81 11.69 11.08
C GLY A 249 -8.95 10.22 10.66
N VAL A 250 -7.86 9.42 10.78
CA VAL A 250 -7.87 7.99 10.48
C VAL A 250 -8.89 7.24 11.36
N PHE A 251 -8.83 7.43 12.69
CA PHE A 251 -9.80 6.80 13.60
C PHE A 251 -11.24 7.25 13.34
N THR A 252 -11.44 8.53 13.05
CA THR A 252 -12.78 9.06 12.72
C THR A 252 -13.32 8.45 11.43
N ALA A 253 -12.49 8.32 10.39
CA ALA A 253 -12.88 7.69 9.13
C ALA A 253 -13.24 6.20 9.32
N ILE A 254 -12.47 5.46 10.13
CA ILE A 254 -12.76 4.06 10.46
C ILE A 254 -14.11 3.93 11.19
N VAL A 255 -14.39 4.79 12.18
CA VAL A 255 -15.62 4.70 12.98
C VAL A 255 -16.86 5.14 12.19
N LYS A 256 -16.74 6.19 11.36
CA LYS A 256 -17.85 6.70 10.54
C LYS A 256 -18.21 5.80 9.36
N ASN A 257 -17.27 4.97 8.87
CA ASN A 257 -17.45 4.09 7.72
C ASN A 257 -17.36 2.62 8.14
N ASP A 258 -18.52 1.98 8.30
CA ASP A 258 -18.61 0.59 8.74
C ASP A 258 -17.90 -0.40 7.81
N GLN A 259 -17.81 -0.11 6.51
CA GLN A 259 -17.10 -1.00 5.57
C GLN A 259 -15.59 -0.90 5.74
N ILE A 260 -15.06 0.30 5.99
CA ILE A 260 -13.65 0.47 6.39
C ILE A 260 -13.38 -0.28 7.69
N LEU A 261 -14.24 -0.11 8.71
CA LEU A 261 -14.08 -0.76 10.01
C LEU A 261 -13.97 -2.29 9.87
N TRP A 262 -14.93 -2.90 9.17
CA TRP A 262 -14.98 -4.36 9.06
C TRP A 262 -13.90 -4.94 8.15
N ALA A 263 -13.56 -4.27 7.05
CA ALA A 263 -12.46 -4.68 6.19
C ALA A 263 -11.12 -4.59 6.93
N SER A 264 -10.90 -3.49 7.69
CA SER A 264 -9.71 -3.28 8.51
C SER A 264 -9.59 -4.32 9.63
N LEU A 265 -10.69 -4.66 10.33
CA LEU A 265 -10.69 -5.69 11.37
C LEU A 265 -10.38 -7.06 10.79
N ALA A 266 -11.00 -7.44 9.67
CA ALA A 266 -10.70 -8.71 9.02
C ALA A 266 -9.24 -8.80 8.59
N TYR A 267 -8.69 -7.71 8.04
CA TYR A 267 -7.28 -7.66 7.66
C TYR A 267 -6.34 -7.69 8.86
N PHE A 268 -6.66 -7.00 9.95
CA PHE A 268 -5.88 -7.04 11.19
C PHE A 268 -5.77 -8.47 11.75
N LEU A 269 -6.90 -9.18 11.82
CA LEU A 269 -6.94 -10.56 12.31
C LEU A 269 -6.13 -11.51 11.41
N TYR A 270 -6.28 -11.38 10.09
CA TYR A 270 -5.48 -12.12 9.12
C TYR A 270 -3.98 -11.79 9.24
N SER A 271 -3.63 -10.51 9.23
CA SER A 271 -2.25 -10.06 9.26
C SER A 271 -1.55 -10.48 10.56
N LEU A 272 -2.24 -10.38 11.70
CA LEU A 272 -1.71 -10.83 12.99
C LEU A 272 -1.44 -12.35 12.98
N ALA A 273 -2.37 -13.16 12.48
CA ALA A 273 -2.17 -14.60 12.34
C ALA A 273 -0.96 -14.90 11.46
N ASN A 274 -0.84 -14.20 10.31
CA ASN A 274 0.23 -14.38 9.35
C ASN A 274 1.60 -14.00 9.95
N VAL A 275 1.73 -12.80 10.52
CA VAL A 275 3.03 -12.30 11.00
C VAL A 275 3.53 -13.08 12.22
N VAL A 276 2.64 -13.47 13.15
CA VAL A 276 3.00 -14.32 14.29
C VAL A 276 3.52 -15.67 13.81
N THR A 277 2.81 -16.32 12.89
CA THR A 277 3.25 -17.61 12.34
C THR A 277 4.61 -17.50 11.66
N ASN A 278 4.83 -16.50 10.81
CA ASN A 278 6.14 -16.28 10.20
C ASN A 278 7.25 -16.12 11.25
N GLY A 279 6.99 -15.39 12.33
CA GLY A 279 7.95 -15.16 13.41
C GLY A 279 8.30 -16.42 14.20
N VAL A 280 7.39 -17.39 14.31
CA VAL A 280 7.62 -18.62 15.10
C VAL A 280 8.12 -19.80 14.26
N LEU A 281 8.05 -19.74 12.92
CA LEU A 281 8.50 -20.85 12.07
C LEU A 281 9.97 -21.23 12.29
N PHE A 282 10.86 -20.26 12.52
CA PHE A 282 12.26 -20.56 12.85
C PHE A 282 12.39 -21.41 14.12
N TYR A 283 11.65 -21.05 15.20
CA TYR A 283 11.63 -21.81 16.45
C TYR A 283 11.05 -23.22 16.23
N TYR A 284 10.04 -23.33 15.37
CA TYR A 284 9.46 -24.61 15.02
C TYR A 284 10.50 -25.55 14.37
N PHE A 285 11.24 -25.04 13.37
CA PHE A 285 12.30 -25.81 12.70
C PHE A 285 13.45 -26.14 13.65
N LYS A 286 13.86 -25.19 14.49
CA LYS A 286 15.01 -25.35 15.37
C LYS A 286 14.72 -26.25 16.58
N PHE A 287 13.64 -26.00 17.30
CA PHE A 287 13.39 -26.62 18.60
C PHE A 287 12.39 -27.80 18.57
N ILE A 288 11.48 -27.82 17.59
CA ILE A 288 10.47 -28.88 17.50
C ILE A 288 10.87 -29.94 16.50
N LEU A 289 11.39 -29.55 15.34
CA LEU A 289 11.79 -30.49 14.29
C LEU A 289 13.26 -30.91 14.39
N ASP A 290 14.10 -30.16 15.11
CA ASP A 290 15.56 -30.31 15.17
C ASP A 290 16.22 -30.26 13.76
N ARG A 291 15.73 -29.32 12.93
CA ARG A 291 16.11 -29.18 11.48
C ARG A 291 16.30 -27.72 11.10
N SER A 292 17.09 -26.97 11.88
CA SER A 292 17.29 -25.53 11.62
C SER A 292 17.85 -25.24 10.22
N ALA A 293 18.72 -26.11 9.70
CA ALA A 293 19.28 -25.98 8.35
C ALA A 293 18.21 -26.02 7.23
N GLU A 294 17.09 -26.70 7.45
CA GLU A 294 16.02 -26.83 6.47
C GLU A 294 15.04 -25.62 6.50
N TYR A 295 15.21 -24.68 7.43
CA TYR A 295 14.37 -23.47 7.54
C TYR A 295 14.35 -22.64 6.25
N ALA A 296 15.42 -22.69 5.45
CA ALA A 296 15.50 -22.02 4.14
C ALA A 296 14.31 -22.38 3.21
N ILE A 297 13.71 -23.57 3.37
CA ILE A 297 12.53 -24.02 2.61
C ILE A 297 11.35 -23.06 2.77
N VAL A 298 11.19 -22.46 3.94
CA VAL A 298 10.13 -21.45 4.21
C VAL A 298 10.23 -20.29 3.23
N GLY A 299 11.44 -19.72 3.08
CA GLY A 299 11.68 -18.62 2.15
C GLY A 299 11.57 -19.02 0.69
N VAL A 300 12.04 -20.23 0.32
CA VAL A 300 11.93 -20.75 -1.05
C VAL A 300 10.47 -20.91 -1.45
N VAL A 301 9.67 -21.56 -0.60
CA VAL A 301 8.24 -21.77 -0.86
C VAL A 301 7.49 -20.44 -0.93
N ALA A 302 7.76 -19.51 0.02
CA ALA A 302 7.14 -18.19 0.01
C ALA A 302 7.45 -17.41 -1.27
N THR A 303 8.70 -17.47 -1.74
CA THR A 303 9.12 -16.82 -2.99
C THR A 303 8.40 -17.41 -4.19
N ILE A 304 8.41 -18.74 -4.36
CA ILE A 304 7.79 -19.40 -5.51
C ILE A 304 6.28 -19.12 -5.53
N VAL A 305 5.59 -19.31 -4.40
CA VAL A 305 4.14 -19.06 -4.31
C VAL A 305 3.82 -17.59 -4.55
N GLY A 306 4.60 -16.66 -3.99
CA GLY A 306 4.43 -15.24 -4.21
C GLY A 306 4.57 -14.81 -5.68
N PHE A 307 5.55 -15.37 -6.39
CA PHE A 307 5.70 -15.17 -7.84
C PHE A 307 4.52 -15.71 -8.66
N CYS A 308 3.89 -16.78 -8.21
CA CYS A 308 2.71 -17.32 -8.88
C CYS A 308 1.44 -16.54 -8.53
N THR A 309 1.22 -16.20 -7.27
CA THR A 309 -0.04 -15.58 -6.80
C THR A 309 -0.18 -14.13 -7.24
N SER A 310 0.91 -13.35 -7.31
CA SER A 310 0.85 -11.94 -7.69
C SER A 310 0.31 -11.70 -9.10
N PRO A 311 0.80 -12.36 -10.17
CA PRO A 311 0.22 -12.22 -11.51
C PRO A 311 -1.09 -12.98 -11.68
N LEU A 312 -1.33 -14.04 -10.88
CA LEU A 312 -2.54 -14.85 -10.94
C LEU A 312 -3.78 -14.05 -10.45
N TYR A 313 -3.61 -13.17 -9.48
CA TYR A 313 -4.74 -12.41 -8.91
C TYR A 313 -5.52 -11.58 -9.95
N PRO A 314 -4.92 -10.72 -10.79
CA PRO A 314 -5.66 -9.97 -11.80
C PRO A 314 -6.40 -10.86 -12.81
N ILE A 315 -5.81 -12.03 -13.13
CA ILE A 315 -6.42 -13.01 -14.03
C ILE A 315 -7.66 -13.64 -13.38
N LEU A 316 -7.52 -14.13 -12.16
CA LEU A 316 -8.62 -14.75 -11.44
C LEU A 316 -9.75 -13.76 -11.14
N ASN A 317 -9.42 -12.51 -10.79
CA ASN A 317 -10.40 -11.49 -10.45
C ASN A 317 -11.29 -11.05 -11.63
N LYS A 318 -10.93 -11.40 -12.88
CA LYS A 318 -11.82 -11.23 -14.03
C LYS A 318 -13.00 -12.20 -14.03
N PHE A 319 -12.83 -13.39 -13.46
CA PHE A 319 -13.80 -14.48 -13.49
C PHE A 319 -14.42 -14.77 -12.11
N ILE A 320 -13.70 -14.46 -11.05
CA ILE A 320 -14.04 -14.81 -9.67
C ILE A 320 -14.16 -13.53 -8.85
N PRO A 321 -15.31 -13.28 -8.15
CA PRO A 321 -15.47 -12.12 -7.28
C PRO A 321 -14.40 -12.06 -6.19
N ARG A 322 -13.95 -10.87 -5.84
CA ARG A 322 -12.92 -10.62 -4.79
C ARG A 322 -13.25 -11.29 -3.46
N LYS A 323 -14.52 -11.30 -3.08
CA LYS A 323 -14.98 -11.94 -1.84
C LYS A 323 -14.68 -13.45 -1.84
N VAL A 324 -14.87 -14.13 -2.97
CA VAL A 324 -14.56 -15.57 -3.12
C VAL A 324 -13.06 -15.80 -3.11
N LEU A 325 -12.26 -14.92 -3.74
CA LEU A 325 -10.80 -15.00 -3.71
C LEU A 325 -10.23 -14.84 -2.29
N PHE A 326 -10.81 -13.92 -1.49
CA PHE A 326 -10.47 -13.80 -0.09
C PHE A 326 -10.77 -15.10 0.68
N CYS A 327 -11.99 -15.65 0.50
CA CYS A 327 -12.41 -16.90 1.13
C CYS A 327 -11.49 -18.07 0.75
N LEU A 328 -11.11 -18.18 -0.52
CA LEU A 328 -10.20 -19.22 -1.01
C LEU A 328 -8.83 -19.13 -0.32
N GLY A 329 -8.23 -17.93 -0.27
CA GLY A 329 -6.95 -17.73 0.41
C GLY A 329 -7.03 -18.03 1.91
N GLN A 330 -8.11 -17.62 2.59
CA GLN A 330 -8.30 -17.94 4.00
C GLN A 330 -8.54 -19.43 4.23
N ALA A 331 -9.27 -20.11 3.36
CA ALA A 331 -9.46 -21.57 3.44
C ALA A 331 -8.12 -22.32 3.27
N CYS A 332 -7.27 -21.90 2.33
CA CYS A 332 -5.93 -22.44 2.18
C CYS A 332 -5.09 -22.25 3.46
N MET A 333 -5.15 -21.07 4.06
CA MET A 333 -4.45 -20.75 5.31
C MET A 333 -4.96 -21.59 6.50
N ILE A 334 -6.27 -21.78 6.62
CA ILE A 334 -6.89 -22.66 7.64
C ILE A 334 -6.42 -24.09 7.47
N VAL A 335 -6.46 -24.64 6.24
CA VAL A 335 -5.96 -26.00 5.94
C VAL A 335 -4.47 -26.11 6.27
N SER A 336 -3.68 -25.10 5.97
CA SER A 336 -2.26 -25.05 6.32
C SER A 336 -2.05 -25.17 7.83
N TYR A 337 -2.79 -24.44 8.65
CA TYR A 337 -2.70 -24.58 10.12
C TYR A 337 -3.07 -25.97 10.61
N LEU A 338 -4.09 -26.61 10.03
CA LEU A 338 -4.43 -27.99 10.36
C LEU A 338 -3.29 -28.94 10.01
N ILE A 339 -2.60 -28.73 8.87
CA ILE A 339 -1.41 -29.51 8.50
C ILE A 339 -0.29 -29.28 9.52
N PHE A 340 0.01 -28.05 9.93
CA PHE A 340 1.06 -27.75 10.91
C PHE A 340 0.78 -28.39 12.27
N ILE A 341 -0.49 -28.41 12.70
CA ILE A 341 -0.92 -28.99 13.97
C ILE A 341 -0.79 -30.52 13.98
N PHE A 342 -1.35 -31.17 12.96
CA PHE A 342 -1.52 -32.64 12.98
C PHE A 342 -0.41 -33.37 12.24
N PHE A 343 0.16 -32.80 11.21
CA PHE A 343 1.09 -33.46 10.28
C PHE A 343 2.44 -32.75 10.15
N GLY A 344 2.71 -31.74 10.97
CA GLY A 344 3.90 -30.90 10.85
C GLY A 344 5.25 -31.60 11.01
N SER A 345 5.29 -32.85 11.53
CA SER A 345 6.50 -33.67 11.60
C SER A 345 6.84 -34.31 10.22
N ASN A 346 5.89 -34.40 9.31
CA ASN A 346 6.11 -34.90 7.96
C ASN A 346 6.54 -33.75 7.05
N MET A 347 7.79 -33.77 6.60
CA MET A 347 8.36 -32.68 5.80
C MET A 347 7.62 -32.40 4.50
N THR A 348 7.15 -33.44 3.81
CA THR A 348 6.37 -33.27 2.56
C THR A 348 5.06 -32.54 2.82
N LEU A 349 4.31 -32.95 3.85
CA LEU A 349 3.06 -32.26 4.24
C LEU A 349 3.33 -30.85 4.76
N LEU A 350 4.44 -30.66 5.49
CA LEU A 350 4.86 -29.33 5.95
C LEU A 350 5.11 -28.38 4.77
N VAL A 351 5.79 -28.82 3.71
CA VAL A 351 6.04 -28.02 2.50
C VAL A 351 4.72 -27.70 1.78
N ILE A 352 3.79 -28.65 1.68
CA ILE A 352 2.44 -28.41 1.14
C ILE A 352 1.70 -27.39 2.02
N GLY A 353 1.77 -27.52 3.34
CA GLY A 353 1.23 -26.57 4.29
C GLY A 353 1.80 -25.17 4.10
N LEU A 354 3.12 -25.04 3.95
CA LEU A 354 3.77 -23.75 3.69
C LEU A 354 3.33 -23.14 2.34
N ALA A 355 3.13 -23.97 1.32
CA ALA A 355 2.61 -23.49 0.03
C ALA A 355 1.17 -22.96 0.15
N LEU A 356 0.29 -23.68 0.84
CA LEU A 356 -1.08 -23.23 1.11
C LEU A 356 -1.12 -22.00 2.01
N TYR A 357 -0.22 -21.91 2.99
CA TYR A 357 -0.10 -20.76 3.88
C TYR A 357 0.23 -19.46 3.12
N ASN A 358 1.14 -19.54 2.14
CA ASN A 358 1.54 -18.40 1.33
C ASN A 358 0.56 -18.14 0.15
N PHE A 359 -0.37 -19.04 -0.15
CA PHE A 359 -1.37 -18.88 -1.19
C PHE A 359 -2.54 -18.03 -0.66
N THR A 360 -2.35 -16.72 -0.60
CA THR A 360 -3.35 -15.79 -0.08
C THR A 360 -3.49 -14.56 -0.96
N PHE A 361 -4.72 -14.05 -1.04
CA PHE A 361 -5.05 -12.80 -1.73
C PHE A 361 -5.56 -11.72 -0.75
N ALA A 362 -5.50 -11.99 0.55
CA ALA A 362 -6.11 -11.14 1.57
C ALA A 362 -5.62 -9.69 1.52
N GLN A 363 -4.32 -9.47 1.33
CA GLN A 363 -3.73 -8.14 1.23
C GLN A 363 -4.25 -7.36 0.02
N LEU A 364 -4.25 -7.99 -1.17
CA LEU A 364 -4.70 -7.36 -2.42
C LEU A 364 -6.20 -7.05 -2.37
N VAL A 365 -7.01 -8.02 -1.92
CA VAL A 365 -8.45 -7.84 -1.77
C VAL A 365 -8.78 -6.72 -0.77
N THR A 366 -8.04 -6.64 0.34
CA THR A 366 -8.27 -5.60 1.35
C THR A 366 -7.95 -4.21 0.80
N VAL A 367 -6.84 -4.03 0.09
CA VAL A 367 -6.49 -2.75 -0.54
C VAL A 367 -7.61 -2.29 -1.47
N LEU A 368 -8.09 -3.17 -2.34
CA LEU A 368 -9.17 -2.85 -3.27
C LEU A 368 -10.50 -2.58 -2.55
N THR A 369 -10.81 -3.33 -1.49
CA THR A 369 -12.02 -3.10 -0.69
C THR A 369 -11.98 -1.76 0.06
N LEU A 370 -10.81 -1.38 0.58
CA LEU A 370 -10.61 -0.07 1.21
C LEU A 370 -10.72 1.07 0.19
N THR A 371 -10.21 0.87 -1.03
CA THR A 371 -10.37 1.83 -2.12
C THR A 371 -11.84 2.03 -2.47
N ASP A 372 -12.61 0.96 -2.65
CA ASP A 372 -14.06 1.05 -2.94
C ASP A 372 -14.86 1.64 -1.75
N ALA A 373 -14.35 1.49 -0.53
CA ALA A 373 -14.99 2.06 0.66
C ALA A 373 -14.86 3.60 0.74
N ILE A 374 -14.03 4.22 -0.09
CA ILE A 374 -13.94 5.68 -0.23
C ILE A 374 -15.25 6.22 -0.80
N GLU A 375 -15.70 5.66 -1.94
CA GLU A 375 -16.95 6.05 -2.59
C GLU A 375 -18.16 5.72 -1.71
N TYR A 376 -18.14 4.57 -1.01
CA TYR A 376 -19.17 4.24 -0.02
C TYR A 376 -19.24 5.27 1.11
N GLY A 377 -18.09 5.73 1.62
CA GLY A 377 -18.01 6.77 2.64
C GLY A 377 -18.55 8.10 2.13
N GLN A 378 -18.20 8.46 0.90
CA GLN A 378 -18.68 9.68 0.24
C GLN A 378 -20.22 9.64 0.08
N LEU A 379 -20.78 8.52 -0.37
CA LEU A 379 -22.24 8.36 -0.50
C LEU A 379 -22.95 8.44 0.85
N LYS A 380 -22.38 7.83 1.90
CA LYS A 380 -23.00 7.70 3.21
C LYS A 380 -22.85 8.93 4.09
N ASN A 381 -21.69 9.56 4.09
CA ASN A 381 -21.29 10.62 5.03
C ASN A 381 -21.02 11.97 4.35
N GLY A 382 -21.04 12.04 3.02
CA GLY A 382 -20.68 13.24 2.26
C GLY A 382 -19.17 13.54 2.21
N GLU A 383 -18.34 12.79 2.93
CA GLU A 383 -16.89 13.06 3.05
C GLU A 383 -16.07 12.05 2.21
N ARG A 384 -15.19 12.57 1.35
CA ARG A 384 -14.22 11.75 0.58
C ARG A 384 -12.87 11.74 1.28
N ASN A 385 -12.63 10.73 2.10
CA ASN A 385 -11.42 10.59 2.93
C ASN A 385 -10.39 9.64 2.28
N GLU A 386 -9.90 9.94 1.08
CA GLU A 386 -9.04 9.05 0.28
C GLU A 386 -7.68 8.79 0.94
N ALA A 387 -6.89 9.84 1.22
CA ALA A 387 -5.57 9.72 1.82
C ALA A 387 -5.60 9.01 3.18
N VAL A 388 -6.62 9.34 3.99
CA VAL A 388 -6.85 8.72 5.29
C VAL A 388 -7.14 7.24 5.14
N THR A 389 -8.03 6.86 4.23
CA THR A 389 -8.45 5.46 4.03
C THR A 389 -7.29 4.60 3.53
N LEU A 390 -6.48 5.10 2.59
CA LEU A 390 -5.34 4.38 2.06
C LEU A 390 -4.20 4.20 3.08
N SER A 391 -4.09 5.07 4.09
CA SER A 391 -3.11 4.95 5.17
C SER A 391 -3.44 3.85 6.21
N ILE A 392 -4.68 3.35 6.23
CA ILE A 392 -5.13 2.36 7.21
C ILE A 392 -4.36 1.04 7.09
N ARG A 393 -4.17 0.55 5.87
CA ARG A 393 -3.45 -0.72 5.65
C ARG A 393 -2.01 -0.68 6.16
N PRO A 394 -1.13 0.28 5.79
CA PRO A 394 0.22 0.38 6.35
C PRO A 394 0.24 0.49 7.88
N MET A 395 -0.72 1.22 8.45
CA MET A 395 -0.87 1.33 9.90
C MET A 395 -1.17 -0.04 10.55
N ILE A 396 -2.05 -0.84 9.95
CA ILE A 396 -2.35 -2.20 10.42
C ILE A 396 -1.12 -3.09 10.31
N ASP A 397 -0.37 -3.03 9.21
CA ASP A 397 0.86 -3.84 9.02
C ASP A 397 1.90 -3.53 10.11
N LYS A 398 2.12 -2.25 10.45
CA LYS A 398 3.01 -1.83 11.54
C LYS A 398 2.51 -2.32 12.89
N LEU A 399 1.21 -2.19 13.16
CA LEU A 399 0.60 -2.60 14.43
C LEU A 399 0.69 -4.12 14.63
N THR A 400 0.36 -4.90 13.61
CA THR A 400 0.45 -6.38 13.68
C THR A 400 1.89 -6.85 13.81
N GLY A 401 2.85 -6.19 13.14
CA GLY A 401 4.28 -6.44 13.31
C GLY A 401 4.75 -6.20 14.74
N ALA A 402 4.31 -5.10 15.36
CA ALA A 402 4.62 -4.80 16.76
C ALA A 402 4.10 -5.88 17.71
N PHE A 403 2.82 -6.24 17.61
CA PHE A 403 2.23 -7.30 18.43
C PHE A 403 2.86 -8.67 18.18
N SER A 404 3.23 -8.98 16.95
CA SER A 404 3.91 -10.23 16.62
C SER A 404 5.22 -10.37 17.37
N ASN A 405 6.06 -9.34 17.42
CA ASN A 405 7.33 -9.37 18.14
C ASN A 405 7.15 -9.71 19.63
N GLY A 406 6.14 -9.11 20.27
CA GLY A 406 5.79 -9.41 21.66
C GLY A 406 5.32 -10.86 21.84
N LEU A 407 4.42 -11.33 20.95
CA LEU A 407 3.87 -12.70 21.01
C LEU A 407 4.94 -13.76 20.73
N VAL A 408 5.80 -13.56 19.74
CA VAL A 408 6.89 -14.49 19.40
C VAL A 408 7.84 -14.65 20.60
N SER A 409 8.21 -13.55 21.24
CA SER A 409 9.07 -13.59 22.43
C SER A 409 8.38 -14.25 23.63
N PHE A 410 7.10 -13.94 23.85
CA PHE A 410 6.29 -14.59 24.87
C PHE A 410 6.25 -16.12 24.67
N ILE A 411 6.02 -16.57 23.43
CA ILE A 411 6.02 -17.99 23.05
C ILE A 411 7.39 -18.61 23.35
N ALA A 412 8.48 -17.98 22.90
CA ALA A 412 9.83 -18.48 23.10
C ALA A 412 10.18 -18.64 24.60
N ILE A 413 9.84 -17.65 25.42
CA ILE A 413 10.09 -17.69 26.88
C ILE A 413 9.24 -18.77 27.54
N THR A 414 7.93 -18.79 27.24
CA THR A 414 6.98 -19.73 27.90
C THR A 414 7.27 -21.17 27.52
N CYS A 415 7.74 -21.42 26.30
CA CYS A 415 8.12 -22.75 25.83
C CYS A 415 9.57 -23.14 26.20
N GLY A 416 10.33 -22.26 26.88
CA GLY A 416 11.70 -22.53 27.28
C GLY A 416 12.73 -22.50 26.14
N MET A 417 12.37 -21.91 24.97
CA MET A 417 13.18 -21.82 23.75
C MET A 417 14.10 -20.60 23.77
N THR A 418 14.76 -20.33 24.89
CA THR A 418 15.61 -19.14 25.07
C THR A 418 17.01 -19.51 25.52
N GLY A 419 17.98 -18.63 25.23
CA GLY A 419 19.37 -18.80 25.60
C GLY A 419 20.02 -20.02 24.95
N ALA A 420 20.68 -20.86 25.74
CA ALA A 420 21.39 -22.05 25.27
C ALA A 420 20.48 -23.30 25.10
N ALA A 421 19.15 -23.14 25.10
CA ALA A 421 18.22 -24.27 24.92
C ALA A 421 18.41 -24.94 23.53
N THR A 422 18.19 -26.25 23.52
CA THR A 422 18.29 -27.12 22.33
C THR A 422 16.98 -27.88 22.12
N ALA A 423 16.82 -28.56 21.00
CA ALA A 423 15.68 -29.42 20.74
C ALA A 423 15.53 -30.54 21.78
N ALA A 424 16.65 -31.06 22.32
CA ALA A 424 16.66 -32.08 23.34
C ALA A 424 16.07 -31.64 24.70
N ASP A 425 16.02 -30.34 24.95
CA ASP A 425 15.46 -29.76 26.17
C ASP A 425 13.93 -29.63 26.11
N MET A 426 13.32 -29.88 24.95
CA MET A 426 11.89 -29.69 24.71
C MET A 426 11.07 -30.87 25.25
N THR A 427 10.25 -30.62 26.25
CA THR A 427 9.30 -31.60 26.77
C THR A 427 8.03 -31.66 25.89
N ALA A 428 7.25 -32.75 26.02
CA ALA A 428 5.94 -32.83 25.34
C ALA A 428 5.01 -31.66 25.73
N GLY A 429 5.10 -31.16 26.96
CA GLY A 429 4.36 -29.98 27.43
C GLY A 429 4.79 -28.71 26.72
N ASN A 430 6.10 -28.49 26.51
CA ASN A 430 6.62 -27.34 25.76
C ASN A 430 6.14 -27.38 24.30
N VAL A 431 6.19 -28.57 23.67
CA VAL A 431 5.71 -28.75 22.28
C VAL A 431 4.21 -28.45 22.16
N HIS A 432 3.39 -28.94 23.09
CA HIS A 432 1.97 -28.68 23.12
C HIS A 432 1.67 -27.17 23.31
N THR A 433 2.34 -26.54 24.29
CA THR A 433 2.22 -25.10 24.56
C THR A 433 2.63 -24.28 23.33
N PHE A 434 3.76 -24.64 22.70
CA PHE A 434 4.20 -24.00 21.47
C PHE A 434 3.14 -24.08 20.36
N LYS A 435 2.65 -25.29 20.04
CA LYS A 435 1.62 -25.48 19.02
C LYS A 435 0.35 -24.68 19.33
N SER A 436 -0.01 -24.57 20.62
CA SER A 436 -1.19 -23.80 21.04
C SER A 436 -1.08 -22.32 20.65
N PHE A 437 0.03 -21.70 20.98
CA PHE A 437 0.23 -20.28 20.67
C PHE A 437 0.63 -20.03 19.21
N ALA A 438 1.44 -20.90 18.62
CA ALA A 438 2.00 -20.73 17.29
C ALA A 438 1.03 -21.09 16.16
N PHE A 439 0.08 -22.01 16.37
CA PHE A 439 -0.80 -22.53 15.33
C PHE A 439 -2.28 -22.51 15.69
N TYR A 440 -2.71 -22.90 16.92
CA TYR A 440 -4.13 -22.89 17.27
C TYR A 440 -4.70 -21.47 17.39
N ILE A 441 -3.97 -20.55 18.05
CA ILE A 441 -4.44 -19.15 18.16
C ILE A 441 -4.49 -18.49 16.77
N PRO A 442 -3.44 -18.55 15.92
CA PRO A 442 -3.52 -18.04 14.54
C PRO A 442 -4.62 -18.71 13.71
N LEU A 443 -4.88 -20.00 13.87
CA LEU A 443 -6.02 -20.67 13.22
C LEU A 443 -7.35 -20.01 13.61
N VAL A 444 -7.57 -19.75 14.88
CA VAL A 444 -8.79 -19.08 15.37
C VAL A 444 -8.89 -17.66 14.78
N LEU A 445 -7.77 -16.92 14.74
CA LEU A 445 -7.73 -15.59 14.16
C LEU A 445 -8.05 -15.62 12.64
N ALA A 446 -7.53 -16.61 11.90
CA ALA A 446 -7.83 -16.80 10.48
C ALA A 446 -9.31 -17.13 10.23
N ILE A 447 -9.91 -17.98 11.09
CA ILE A 447 -11.35 -18.30 11.03
C ILE A 447 -12.17 -17.04 11.35
N LEU A 448 -11.80 -16.27 12.37
CA LEU A 448 -12.47 -15.02 12.72
C LEU A 448 -12.35 -13.99 11.58
N ALA A 449 -11.17 -13.86 10.96
CA ALA A 449 -10.96 -12.99 9.81
C ALA A 449 -11.92 -13.36 8.66
N LEU A 450 -12.00 -14.65 8.34
CA LEU A 450 -12.93 -15.16 7.33
C LEU A 450 -14.39 -14.85 7.70
N PHE A 451 -14.78 -15.13 8.94
CA PHE A 451 -16.15 -14.88 9.42
C PHE A 451 -16.51 -13.39 9.35
N VAL A 452 -15.65 -12.50 9.83
CA VAL A 452 -15.86 -11.05 9.78
C VAL A 452 -15.97 -10.58 8.34
N PHE A 453 -15.07 -11.01 7.47
CA PHE A 453 -15.07 -10.58 6.06
C PHE A 453 -16.34 -11.05 5.34
N VAL A 454 -16.73 -12.32 5.50
CA VAL A 454 -17.91 -12.88 4.84
C VAL A 454 -19.20 -12.25 5.35
N SER A 455 -19.34 -12.05 6.67
CA SER A 455 -20.58 -11.60 7.30
C SER A 455 -20.77 -10.08 7.28
N LYS A 456 -19.69 -9.30 7.39
CA LYS A 456 -19.75 -7.85 7.61
C LYS A 456 -19.31 -7.01 6.41
N VAL A 457 -18.38 -7.50 5.58
CA VAL A 457 -17.96 -6.78 4.37
C VAL A 457 -19.01 -7.01 3.27
N LYS A 458 -19.78 -5.96 3.00
CA LYS A 458 -20.88 -5.95 2.02
C LYS A 458 -20.48 -5.34 0.68
N LEU A 459 -19.33 -4.70 0.60
CA LEU A 459 -18.79 -4.11 -0.62
C LEU A 459 -18.29 -5.20 -1.56
N THR A 460 -19.19 -5.60 -2.48
CA THR A 460 -18.85 -6.40 -3.67
C THR A 460 -18.66 -5.48 -4.86
N GLU A 461 -18.08 -6.00 -5.95
CA GLU A 461 -17.91 -5.26 -7.20
C GLU A 461 -19.23 -4.70 -7.73
N LYS A 462 -20.29 -5.50 -7.66
CA LYS A 462 -21.64 -5.07 -8.06
C LYS A 462 -22.14 -3.94 -7.17
N LYS A 463 -22.01 -4.09 -5.84
CA LYS A 463 -22.45 -3.06 -4.90
C LYS A 463 -21.67 -1.76 -5.05
N HIS A 464 -20.36 -1.85 -5.35
CA HIS A 464 -19.55 -0.67 -5.65
C HIS A 464 -20.04 0.03 -6.93
N ALA A 465 -20.34 -0.72 -8.00
CA ALA A 465 -20.89 -0.12 -9.23
C ALA A 465 -22.23 0.62 -8.96
N GLU A 466 -23.13 0.02 -8.16
CA GLU A 466 -24.38 0.67 -7.75
C GLU A 466 -24.12 1.96 -6.94
N ILE A 467 -23.11 1.98 -6.06
CA ILE A 467 -22.73 3.15 -5.26
C ILE A 467 -22.21 4.28 -6.16
N VAL A 468 -21.37 3.95 -7.14
CA VAL A 468 -20.80 4.93 -8.07
C VAL A 468 -21.92 5.53 -8.94
N GLU A 469 -22.85 4.70 -9.44
CA GLU A 469 -24.01 5.15 -10.19
C GLU A 469 -24.93 6.09 -9.36
N GLU A 470 -25.20 5.73 -8.09
CA GLU A 470 -25.98 6.57 -7.17
C GLU A 470 -25.27 7.90 -6.84
N LEU A 471 -23.92 7.88 -6.68
CA LEU A 471 -23.14 9.11 -6.51
C LEU A 471 -23.23 10.00 -7.75
N GLN A 472 -23.14 9.42 -8.93
CA GLN A 472 -23.29 10.16 -10.18
C GLN A 472 -24.68 10.82 -10.27
N ARG A 473 -25.72 10.06 -9.92
CA ARG A 473 -27.10 10.59 -9.88
C ARG A 473 -27.23 11.75 -8.90
N LYS A 474 -26.72 11.63 -7.68
CA LYS A 474 -26.76 12.70 -6.68
C LYS A 474 -25.96 13.93 -7.09
N LEU A 475 -24.81 13.73 -7.73
CA LEU A 475 -24.01 14.83 -8.27
C LEU A 475 -24.73 15.53 -9.42
N SER A 476 -25.44 14.79 -10.28
CA SER A 476 -26.25 15.36 -11.37
C SER A 476 -27.47 16.14 -10.84
N GLU A 477 -28.01 15.74 -9.67
CA GLU A 477 -29.13 16.41 -9.00
C GLU A 477 -28.70 17.62 -8.14
N GLY A 478 -27.41 17.94 -8.07
CA GLY A 478 -26.88 19.06 -7.28
C GLY A 478 -26.91 18.88 -5.75
N GLN A 479 -27.08 17.64 -5.26
CA GLN A 479 -27.29 17.34 -3.84
C GLN A 479 -25.99 17.15 -3.01
N ASN A 480 -24.79 17.32 -3.58
CA ASN A 480 -23.54 17.19 -2.83
C ASN A 480 -22.90 18.56 -2.56
N ASP A 481 -23.23 19.12 -1.41
CA ASP A 481 -22.48 20.24 -0.79
C ASP A 481 -21.18 19.71 -0.17
N SER A 482 -20.05 20.02 -0.79
CA SER A 482 -18.76 19.98 -0.10
C SER A 482 -18.25 21.42 0.07
N ASP A 483 -17.81 21.77 1.27
CA ASP A 483 -17.40 23.13 1.70
C ASP A 483 -16.41 23.88 0.78
N LYS A 484 -15.70 23.18 -0.10
CA LYS A 484 -14.77 23.80 -1.07
C LYS A 484 -15.46 24.39 -2.31
N THR A 485 -16.73 24.10 -2.53
CA THR A 485 -17.52 24.57 -3.68
C THR A 485 -18.10 25.96 -3.47
N GLU A 486 -18.24 26.39 -2.23
CA GLU A 486 -18.87 27.68 -1.91
C GLU A 486 -18.14 28.90 -2.51
N GLU A 487 -16.84 28.82 -2.75
CA GLU A 487 -16.06 29.94 -3.27
C GLU A 487 -16.34 30.16 -4.76
N TYR A 488 -16.44 29.09 -5.57
CA TYR A 488 -16.74 29.17 -7.01
C TYR A 488 -18.25 29.19 -7.28
N ALA A 489 -19.03 28.52 -6.45
CA ALA A 489 -20.48 28.45 -6.58
C ALA A 489 -21.21 29.81 -6.40
N LYS A 490 -20.54 30.82 -5.85
CA LYS A 490 -21.07 32.17 -5.65
C LYS A 490 -20.85 33.08 -6.85
N ASN A 491 -19.99 32.66 -7.79
CA ASN A 491 -19.67 33.49 -8.98
C ASN A 491 -20.79 33.40 -10.02
N THR A 492 -20.99 34.47 -10.74
CA THR A 492 -21.95 34.60 -11.84
C THR A 492 -21.26 35.18 -13.06
N GLY A 493 -21.73 34.88 -14.24
CA GLY A 493 -21.17 35.44 -15.47
C GLY A 493 -21.27 34.49 -16.66
N MET A 494 -20.68 34.95 -17.78
CA MET A 494 -20.66 34.20 -19.04
C MET A 494 -19.47 33.23 -19.06
N THR A 495 -19.74 31.98 -19.35
CA THR A 495 -18.71 30.94 -19.57
C THR A 495 -18.74 30.50 -21.02
N ASN A 496 -17.62 30.62 -21.72
CA ASN A 496 -17.46 30.10 -23.07
C ASN A 496 -17.25 28.59 -23.00
N LEU A 497 -18.22 27.82 -23.51
CA LEU A 497 -18.20 26.36 -23.52
C LEU A 497 -17.65 25.87 -24.86
N VAL A 498 -16.59 25.07 -24.82
CA VAL A 498 -15.99 24.43 -25.99
C VAL A 498 -16.15 22.91 -25.97
N ALA A 499 -16.04 22.27 -27.12
CA ALA A 499 -16.16 20.81 -27.22
C ALA A 499 -15.03 20.08 -26.46
N PRO A 500 -15.36 19.15 -25.55
CA PRO A 500 -14.39 18.41 -24.77
C PRO A 500 -13.76 17.23 -25.53
N VAL A 501 -14.31 16.86 -26.68
CA VAL A 501 -13.83 15.76 -27.52
C VAL A 501 -14.25 16.00 -28.98
N SER A 502 -13.42 15.58 -29.95
CA SER A 502 -13.79 15.60 -31.38
C SER A 502 -14.73 14.43 -31.67
N GLY A 503 -15.81 14.70 -32.40
CA GLY A 503 -16.76 13.68 -32.80
C GLY A 503 -18.10 14.23 -33.29
N LYS A 504 -19.11 13.36 -33.33
CA LYS A 504 -20.48 13.74 -33.74
C LYS A 504 -21.33 14.06 -32.51
N ILE A 505 -21.82 15.27 -32.38
CA ILE A 505 -22.86 15.63 -31.41
C ILE A 505 -24.12 14.85 -31.79
N MET A 506 -24.70 14.16 -30.77
CA MET A 506 -25.86 13.29 -30.97
C MET A 506 -27.16 14.05 -30.73
N ASP A 507 -28.17 13.77 -31.56
CA ASP A 507 -29.53 14.18 -31.26
C ASP A 507 -30.08 13.45 -30.03
N VAL A 508 -30.99 14.11 -29.32
CA VAL A 508 -31.64 13.53 -28.11
C VAL A 508 -32.34 12.20 -28.42
N GLU A 509 -32.87 12.04 -29.62
CA GLU A 509 -33.54 10.83 -30.10
C GLU A 509 -32.57 9.67 -30.38
N GLU A 510 -31.31 9.96 -30.69
CA GLU A 510 -30.25 8.97 -30.92
C GLU A 510 -29.57 8.51 -29.62
N MET A 511 -29.85 9.17 -28.49
CA MET A 511 -29.23 8.82 -27.19
C MET A 511 -29.76 7.49 -26.65
N PRO A 512 -28.89 6.64 -26.06
CA PRO A 512 -29.32 5.44 -25.35
C PRO A 512 -30.38 5.76 -24.29
N LYS A 513 -31.40 4.91 -24.14
CA LYS A 513 -32.48 5.11 -23.17
C LYS A 513 -32.03 5.30 -21.73
N VAL A 514 -30.89 4.73 -21.36
CA VAL A 514 -30.26 4.92 -20.03
C VAL A 514 -29.93 6.41 -19.76
N LEU A 515 -29.76 7.20 -20.82
CA LEU A 515 -29.46 8.65 -20.73
C LEU A 515 -30.70 9.54 -20.76
N SER A 516 -31.90 8.97 -20.87
CA SER A 516 -33.16 9.74 -20.88
C SER A 516 -33.37 10.58 -19.61
N GLU A 517 -32.79 10.18 -18.50
CA GLU A 517 -32.83 10.93 -17.23
C GLU A 517 -32.00 12.23 -17.27
N PHE A 518 -31.04 12.34 -18.22
CA PHE A 518 -30.22 13.54 -18.44
C PHE A 518 -30.78 14.48 -19.51
N ASN A 519 -31.93 14.14 -20.06
CA ASN A 519 -32.57 14.89 -21.14
C ASN A 519 -32.84 16.36 -20.73
N GLY A 520 -32.34 17.31 -21.51
CA GLY A 520 -32.46 18.74 -21.24
C GLY A 520 -31.45 19.32 -20.24
N ARG A 521 -30.43 18.55 -19.81
CA ARG A 521 -29.39 19.02 -18.88
C ARG A 521 -27.98 19.01 -19.45
N GLY A 522 -27.80 18.73 -20.75
CA GLY A 522 -26.49 18.66 -21.40
C GLY A 522 -26.56 18.12 -22.82
N PHE A 523 -25.47 17.54 -23.28
CA PHE A 523 -25.31 16.99 -24.61
C PHE A 523 -24.41 15.76 -24.62
N ALA A 524 -24.45 14.96 -25.67
CA ALA A 524 -23.60 13.80 -25.84
C ALA A 524 -22.84 13.86 -27.16
N ILE A 525 -21.61 13.37 -27.16
CA ILE A 525 -20.75 13.31 -28.35
C ILE A 525 -20.33 11.86 -28.58
N ARG A 526 -20.54 11.34 -29.79
CA ARG A 526 -19.93 10.09 -30.23
C ARG A 526 -18.48 10.39 -30.63
N PRO A 527 -17.49 9.96 -29.83
CA PRO A 527 -16.12 10.38 -30.02
C PRO A 527 -15.49 9.77 -31.29
N GLN A 528 -14.62 10.50 -31.94
CA GLN A 528 -13.76 10.01 -33.01
C GLN A 528 -12.33 9.74 -32.53
N GLU A 529 -11.97 10.32 -31.39
CA GLU A 529 -10.67 10.14 -30.72
C GLU A 529 -10.83 9.74 -29.26
N GLY A 530 -9.81 9.11 -28.68
CA GLY A 530 -9.81 8.68 -27.28
C GLY A 530 -9.19 9.72 -26.35
N LYS A 531 -9.62 11.00 -26.45
CA LYS A 531 -9.06 12.11 -25.67
C LYS A 531 -10.16 13.03 -25.16
N ILE A 532 -10.02 13.49 -23.90
CA ILE A 532 -10.91 14.48 -23.31
C ILE A 532 -10.12 15.74 -22.99
N TYR A 533 -10.68 16.88 -23.35
CA TYR A 533 -10.14 18.21 -23.14
C TYR A 533 -11.05 19.05 -22.23
N ALA A 534 -10.49 20.03 -21.53
CA ALA A 534 -11.26 20.92 -20.67
C ALA A 534 -12.25 21.76 -21.50
N PRO A 535 -13.55 21.75 -21.15
CA PRO A 535 -14.58 22.46 -21.93
C PRO A 535 -14.64 23.96 -21.63
N PHE A 536 -13.96 24.46 -20.60
CA PHE A 536 -13.89 25.86 -20.20
C PHE A 536 -12.69 26.10 -19.26
N ASP A 537 -12.35 27.36 -19.02
CA ASP A 537 -11.39 27.74 -18.00
C ASP A 537 -12.00 27.54 -16.61
N GLY A 538 -11.33 26.78 -15.74
CA GLY A 538 -11.87 26.42 -14.44
C GLY A 538 -10.97 25.54 -13.60
N VAL A 539 -11.59 24.73 -12.77
CA VAL A 539 -10.91 23.81 -11.84
C VAL A 539 -11.51 22.40 -11.97
N VAL A 540 -10.67 21.38 -11.95
CA VAL A 540 -11.13 19.99 -11.79
C VAL A 540 -11.59 19.81 -10.36
N ARG A 541 -12.87 19.51 -10.18
CA ARG A 541 -13.50 19.41 -8.88
C ARG A 541 -13.32 18.04 -8.24
N PHE A 542 -13.52 16.99 -9.03
CA PHE A 542 -13.37 15.60 -8.59
C PHE A 542 -13.19 14.64 -9.77
N THR A 543 -12.58 13.50 -9.46
CA THR A 543 -12.50 12.34 -10.36
C THR A 543 -12.85 11.09 -9.58
N PHE A 544 -13.56 10.15 -10.19
CA PHE A 544 -13.76 8.83 -9.59
C PHE A 544 -12.48 7.99 -9.70
N THR A 545 -12.25 7.08 -8.76
CA THR A 545 -11.15 6.12 -8.81
C THR A 545 -11.15 5.25 -10.08
N THR A 546 -12.34 5.06 -10.66
CA THR A 546 -12.55 4.39 -11.94
C THR A 546 -12.27 5.26 -13.17
N ARG A 547 -11.94 6.54 -12.97
CA ARG A 547 -11.48 7.52 -13.96
C ARG A 547 -12.40 7.76 -15.17
N HIS A 548 -13.60 7.20 -15.21
CA HIS A 548 -14.55 7.36 -16.33
C HIS A 548 -15.42 8.61 -16.21
N VAL A 549 -15.30 9.37 -15.11
CA VAL A 549 -16.05 10.59 -14.83
C VAL A 549 -15.12 11.69 -14.33
N ILE A 550 -15.30 12.91 -14.89
CA ILE A 550 -14.58 14.12 -14.51
C ILE A 550 -15.60 15.20 -14.16
N GLY A 551 -15.52 15.75 -12.94
CA GLY A 551 -16.28 16.92 -12.54
C GLY A 551 -15.45 18.20 -12.66
N LEU A 552 -16.00 19.23 -13.29
CA LEU A 552 -15.36 20.52 -13.56
C LEU A 552 -16.23 21.68 -13.07
N VAL A 553 -15.61 22.75 -12.60
CA VAL A 553 -16.28 24.01 -12.29
C VAL A 553 -15.55 25.17 -12.95
N SER A 554 -16.29 26.04 -13.67
CA SER A 554 -15.70 27.23 -14.30
C SER A 554 -15.43 28.33 -13.28
N GLU A 555 -14.62 29.32 -13.65
CA GLU A 555 -14.38 30.52 -12.83
C GLU A 555 -15.68 31.31 -12.53
N ASN A 556 -16.71 31.16 -13.37
CA ASN A 556 -18.03 31.78 -13.22
C ASN A 556 -19.08 30.85 -12.58
N GLY A 557 -18.67 29.73 -11.98
CA GLY A 557 -19.53 28.82 -11.25
C GLY A 557 -20.37 27.86 -12.10
N LEU A 558 -20.09 27.71 -13.40
CA LEU A 558 -20.70 26.66 -14.22
C LEU A 558 -20.12 25.32 -13.85
N GLU A 559 -20.96 24.40 -13.39
CA GLU A 559 -20.55 23.05 -13.05
C GLU A 559 -20.97 22.05 -14.13
N MET A 560 -20.01 21.24 -14.58
CA MET A 560 -20.21 20.21 -15.58
C MET A 560 -19.57 18.88 -15.18
N ILE A 561 -20.24 17.79 -15.50
CA ILE A 561 -19.69 16.44 -15.45
C ILE A 561 -19.50 15.91 -16.86
N ILE A 562 -18.33 15.35 -17.14
CA ILE A 562 -18.01 14.60 -18.35
C ILE A 562 -17.95 13.13 -17.98
N HIS A 563 -18.84 12.33 -18.54
CA HIS A 563 -18.93 10.88 -18.35
C HIS A 563 -18.50 10.16 -19.63
N ILE A 564 -17.50 9.29 -19.52
CA ILE A 564 -16.85 8.63 -20.65
C ILE A 564 -17.33 7.19 -20.74
N GLY A 565 -18.12 6.89 -21.74
CA GLY A 565 -18.73 5.59 -22.01
C GLY A 565 -19.89 5.25 -21.06
N ILE A 566 -20.72 4.27 -21.44
CA ILE A 566 -21.83 3.76 -20.62
C ILE A 566 -21.44 2.41 -20.07
N GLY A 567 -21.56 2.23 -18.74
CA GLY A 567 -21.18 0.99 -18.07
C GLY A 567 -19.67 0.85 -17.80
N THR A 568 -18.87 1.84 -18.19
CA THR A 568 -17.40 1.85 -18.08
C THR A 568 -16.88 1.88 -16.63
N VAL A 569 -17.74 2.15 -15.65
CA VAL A 569 -17.45 1.95 -14.22
C VAL A 569 -16.94 0.53 -13.93
N ASN A 570 -17.46 -0.47 -14.66
CA ASN A 570 -17.07 -1.88 -14.51
C ASN A 570 -15.64 -2.17 -15.06
N MET A 571 -15.06 -1.28 -15.84
CA MET A 571 -13.68 -1.38 -16.31
C MET A 571 -12.65 -1.02 -15.22
N ARG A 572 -13.08 -0.46 -14.09
CA ARG A 572 -12.26 -0.15 -12.91
C ARG A 572 -11.02 0.69 -13.23
N GLY A 573 -11.16 1.63 -14.15
CA GLY A 573 -10.08 2.52 -14.59
C GLY A 573 -9.15 1.93 -15.66
N GLN A 574 -9.38 0.70 -16.11
CA GLN A 574 -8.61 0.14 -17.23
C GLN A 574 -8.95 0.88 -18.52
N GLY A 575 -7.93 1.32 -19.25
CA GLY A 575 -8.10 2.09 -20.48
C GLY A 575 -8.32 3.60 -20.25
N PHE A 576 -8.17 4.14 -19.02
CA PHE A 576 -8.28 5.56 -18.72
C PHE A 576 -6.98 6.10 -18.09
N ILE A 577 -6.40 7.14 -18.70
CA ILE A 577 -5.16 7.79 -18.24
C ILE A 577 -5.45 9.27 -17.97
N SER A 578 -5.40 9.67 -16.69
CA SER A 578 -5.64 11.06 -16.29
C SER A 578 -4.35 11.89 -16.37
N HIS A 579 -4.44 13.12 -16.90
CA HIS A 579 -3.35 14.09 -17.01
C HIS A 579 -3.50 15.27 -16.04
N TYR A 580 -4.41 15.16 -15.07
CA TYR A 580 -4.73 16.19 -14.08
C TYR A 580 -4.86 15.57 -12.67
N VAL A 581 -4.95 16.44 -11.69
CA VAL A 581 -5.32 16.10 -10.30
C VAL A 581 -6.51 16.93 -9.85
N ASP A 582 -7.27 16.40 -8.89
CA ASP A 582 -8.39 17.11 -8.28
C ASP A 582 -7.92 18.44 -7.67
N GLY A 583 -8.66 19.52 -7.92
CA GLY A 583 -8.29 20.88 -7.53
C GLY A 583 -7.33 21.62 -8.47
N GLN A 584 -6.90 20.99 -9.58
CA GLN A 584 -6.05 21.64 -10.58
C GLN A 584 -6.84 22.66 -11.40
N LYS A 585 -6.25 23.86 -11.59
CA LYS A 585 -6.75 24.84 -12.57
C LYS A 585 -6.41 24.37 -13.99
N VAL A 586 -7.39 24.43 -14.85
CA VAL A 586 -7.30 24.02 -16.26
C VAL A 586 -7.81 25.12 -17.18
N LYS A 587 -7.31 25.15 -18.41
CA LYS A 587 -7.76 26.06 -19.46
C LYS A 587 -8.57 25.33 -20.51
N ALA A 588 -9.54 26.00 -21.11
CA ALA A 588 -10.30 25.48 -22.24
C ALA A 588 -9.36 24.88 -23.31
N GLY A 589 -9.65 23.65 -23.76
CA GLY A 589 -8.81 22.92 -24.71
C GLY A 589 -7.56 22.24 -24.13
N GLU A 590 -7.31 22.31 -22.81
CA GLU A 590 -6.23 21.55 -22.15
C GLU A 590 -6.59 20.07 -22.08
N LEU A 591 -5.64 19.18 -22.45
CA LEU A 591 -5.85 17.72 -22.40
C LEU A 591 -6.00 17.26 -20.95
N LEU A 592 -7.13 16.62 -20.64
CA LEU A 592 -7.44 16.09 -19.31
C LEU A 592 -7.22 14.58 -19.23
N MET A 593 -7.63 13.82 -20.24
CA MET A 593 -7.62 12.37 -20.16
C MET A 593 -7.44 11.72 -21.52
N ASP A 594 -6.67 10.62 -21.56
CA ASP A 594 -6.72 9.65 -22.66
C ASP A 594 -7.60 8.46 -22.25
N PHE A 595 -8.40 7.94 -23.18
CA PHE A 595 -9.19 6.72 -22.98
C PHE A 595 -9.14 5.80 -24.19
N ASP A 596 -9.12 4.50 -23.93
CA ASP A 596 -9.02 3.45 -24.96
C ASP A 596 -10.41 3.04 -25.43
N ARG A 597 -10.87 3.62 -26.56
CA ARG A 597 -12.16 3.36 -27.17
C ARG A 597 -12.33 1.90 -27.59
N ASP A 598 -11.27 1.32 -28.17
CA ASP A 598 -11.32 -0.06 -28.64
C ASP A 598 -11.48 -1.03 -27.47
N LEU A 599 -10.80 -0.76 -26.36
CA LEU A 599 -10.94 -1.54 -25.14
C LEU A 599 -12.35 -1.41 -24.53
N ILE A 600 -12.96 -0.22 -24.55
CA ILE A 600 -14.33 0.02 -24.09
C ILE A 600 -15.30 -0.86 -24.89
N VAL A 601 -15.24 -0.79 -26.21
CA VAL A 601 -16.12 -1.54 -27.11
C VAL A 601 -15.88 -3.05 -27.02
N GLN A 602 -14.63 -3.51 -26.92
CA GLN A 602 -14.29 -4.93 -26.74
C GLN A 602 -14.85 -5.51 -25.43
N ASN A 603 -14.98 -4.69 -24.40
CA ASN A 603 -15.62 -5.11 -23.14
C ASN A 603 -17.16 -5.04 -23.17
N GLY A 604 -17.76 -4.68 -24.33
CA GLY A 604 -19.22 -4.64 -24.53
C GLY A 604 -19.89 -3.36 -24.00
N TYR A 605 -19.11 -2.28 -23.78
CA TYR A 605 -19.61 -0.98 -23.34
C TYR A 605 -19.69 0.01 -24.50
N ASP A 606 -20.53 1.05 -24.34
CA ASP A 606 -20.63 2.14 -25.30
C ASP A 606 -19.57 3.21 -24.98
N ASP A 607 -18.87 3.74 -25.99
CA ASP A 607 -17.81 4.75 -25.87
C ASP A 607 -18.29 6.19 -25.87
N ILE A 608 -19.60 6.43 -25.92
CA ILE A 608 -20.19 7.77 -25.95
C ILE A 608 -19.73 8.66 -24.79
N VAL A 609 -19.41 9.93 -25.08
CA VAL A 609 -19.05 10.94 -24.07
C VAL A 609 -20.26 11.79 -23.76
N VAL A 610 -20.71 11.78 -22.51
CA VAL A 610 -21.87 12.54 -22.04
C VAL A 610 -21.42 13.70 -21.18
N CYS A 611 -21.87 14.89 -21.52
CA CYS A 611 -21.59 16.13 -20.81
C CYS A 611 -22.88 16.71 -20.25
N PHE A 612 -22.98 16.87 -18.94
CA PHE A 612 -24.17 17.41 -18.32
C PHE A 612 -23.89 18.42 -17.20
N PHE A 613 -24.77 19.38 -17.05
CA PHE A 613 -24.71 20.42 -16.03
C PHE A 613 -25.34 19.93 -14.72
N THR A 614 -24.62 20.08 -13.61
CA THR A 614 -25.08 19.59 -12.29
C THR A 614 -26.07 20.56 -11.63
N GLN A 615 -26.07 21.85 -12.02
CA GLN A 615 -26.93 22.90 -11.45
C GLN A 615 -27.73 23.64 -12.55
N PRO A 616 -28.63 22.93 -13.25
CA PRO A 616 -29.35 23.53 -14.38
C PRO A 616 -30.22 24.73 -13.96
N GLY A 617 -30.68 24.82 -12.72
CA GLY A 617 -31.48 25.96 -12.20
C GLY A 617 -30.68 27.26 -12.08
N ARG A 618 -29.34 27.22 -12.13
CA ARG A 618 -28.48 28.40 -12.17
C ARG A 618 -28.12 28.85 -13.57
N ILE A 619 -28.44 28.09 -14.58
CA ILE A 619 -28.20 28.39 -15.98
C ILE A 619 -29.43 29.11 -16.51
N LYS A 620 -29.24 30.32 -17.06
CA LYS A 620 -30.33 31.15 -17.59
C LYS A 620 -31.06 30.44 -18.73
N GLU A 621 -30.30 29.85 -19.63
CA GLU A 621 -30.81 29.05 -20.75
C GLU A 621 -29.81 27.91 -21.02
N ILE A 622 -30.31 26.66 -20.96
CA ILE A 622 -29.49 25.50 -21.29
C ILE A 622 -29.27 25.51 -22.82
N PRO A 623 -28.02 25.52 -23.29
CA PRO A 623 -27.75 25.63 -24.71
C PRO A 623 -28.33 24.45 -25.48
N SER A 624 -29.15 24.72 -26.49
CA SER A 624 -29.55 23.73 -27.50
C SER A 624 -28.38 23.52 -28.44
N VAL A 625 -27.75 22.34 -28.36
CA VAL A 625 -26.60 21.98 -29.19
C VAL A 625 -27.12 21.24 -30.41
N SER A 626 -26.90 21.81 -31.62
CA SER A 626 -27.33 21.16 -32.86
C SER A 626 -26.47 19.94 -33.15
N SER A 627 -27.09 18.87 -33.68
CA SER A 627 -26.35 17.68 -34.12
C SER A 627 -25.43 18.02 -35.31
N GLY A 628 -24.21 17.45 -35.27
CA GLY A 628 -23.18 17.67 -36.30
C GLY A 628 -21.79 17.26 -35.87
N GLU A 629 -20.86 17.26 -36.80
CA GLU A 629 -19.44 17.04 -36.49
C GLU A 629 -18.88 18.26 -35.78
N ILE A 630 -18.07 18.02 -34.76
CA ILE A 630 -17.38 19.06 -33.98
C ILE A 630 -15.95 18.61 -33.64
N VAL A 631 -15.04 19.58 -33.60
CA VAL A 631 -13.64 19.35 -33.22
C VAL A 631 -13.43 19.84 -31.78
N HIS A 632 -12.60 19.14 -30.99
CA HIS A 632 -12.29 19.57 -29.63
C HIS A 632 -11.76 21.02 -29.62
N GLY A 633 -12.17 21.80 -28.63
CA GLY A 633 -11.83 23.22 -28.52
C GLY A 633 -12.72 24.14 -29.40
N GLU A 634 -13.56 23.62 -30.29
CA GLU A 634 -14.54 24.41 -31.03
C GLU A 634 -15.66 24.87 -30.11
N LYS A 635 -16.12 26.10 -30.29
CA LYS A 635 -17.14 26.70 -29.44
C LYS A 635 -18.50 26.03 -29.62
N ILE A 636 -19.08 25.58 -28.53
CA ILE A 636 -20.44 25.03 -28.47
C ILE A 636 -21.45 26.17 -28.19
N ALA A 637 -21.23 26.94 -27.10
CA ALA A 637 -22.15 27.97 -26.64
C ALA A 637 -21.48 28.93 -25.65
N ASP A 638 -22.12 30.08 -25.42
CA ASP A 638 -21.92 30.92 -24.24
C ASP A 638 -23.00 30.60 -23.21
N VAL A 639 -22.59 30.23 -22.02
CA VAL A 639 -23.51 29.84 -20.92
C VAL A 639 -23.49 30.90 -19.84
N GLU A 640 -24.65 31.53 -19.59
CA GLU A 640 -24.82 32.54 -18.53
C GLU A 640 -25.25 31.86 -17.23
N VAL A 641 -24.42 32.03 -16.18
CA VAL A 641 -24.65 31.50 -14.84
C VAL A 641 -25.21 32.60 -13.95
N ASN A 642 -26.38 32.35 -13.39
CA ASN A 642 -27.08 33.25 -12.44
C ASN A 642 -26.76 32.91 -10.98
N LYS A 643 -27.20 33.78 -10.07
CA LYS A 643 -27.09 33.53 -8.62
C LYS A 643 -27.88 32.31 -8.17
#